data_38b8512641cf22b8adb93dd52e25c2be
#
_entry.id   38b8512641cf22b8adb93dd52e25c2be
#
_cell.length_a   1.000
_cell.length_b   1.000
_cell.length_c   1.000
_cell.angle_alpha   90.00
_cell.angle_beta   90.00
_cell.angle_gamma   90.00
#
_symmetry.space_group_name_H-M   'P 1'
#
loop_
_entity.id
_entity.type
_entity.pdbx_description
1 polymer ?
#
loop_
_entity_poly.entity_id
_entity_poly.type
_entity_poly.pdbx_seq_one_letter_code
_entity_poly.pdbx_strand_id
1 'polypeptide(L)'
;HKYITIKGAREHNLKNIDIKIPRDQFVVLTGLSGSGKSSLAFDTIYAEGQRKYMESLSSYARQFLGLADKPDIDSIEGLSPSISIDQKSTNRNPRSTVGTVTEIYDYLRLLYARIGIPHCPKCGKEIARQTVDQMVDEIMELPAGTKFQLLAPVVRGRKGEHAKLLQQAKKSGYVRVIVDDSMYDLSEEIKLDKNKKHNIDIVVDRLAVKEGIESRLTDSIETVLKLAEGLVKVDVIGGETMLFSDSFSCPDCGISIEEIEPRSFSFNNPFGACPCCTGLGFKTEFDIDLIIPDDSLTLNEGAIAVPGWQSSGDKKSYAHACLEALAEEYKFSLDVPFKDLPEEAKHVILYGTEGEKIYVHYKSAYNGKDAFYANYEGLLRNLQRRYRETTAESVKQDYETYMTVTPCEVCHGKRLKPESLAVTIGGKNIADVTDLSVVALHDFISKLELTDRQKMIGAQVLKEIQARLGFMINVGLDYLTLSRATGTLSGGEAQRIRLATQIGSGLVGVAYILDEPSIGLHQRDNDKLIAALKRLRDLGNTLLVVEHDEDTMLAADHVIDIGPGAGANGGEVVAQGTAEEIMQCPESITGAYLSGRIKIPVPEERRTPTGYIEVLGARQNNLKNIDVKFPLGVMTCVTGVSGSGKSSLVNEILYKHLARTLNRAKVKPGKHDDITGLDQLDKIINIDQSPIGRSPRSNPATYTGVFDLIRDLFANTKDAKAMGYTKGRFSFNVAGGRCEACRGDGIIKIEMHFLADVYVPCEVCHGKRYNRETLEVKYKGKSIYDVLDMTVDEACEFFAHVPSVLRKISTLQEVGLGYIKLGQPSTTLSGGEAQRIKLATELSRRSTGRTIYVLDEPTTGLHFADVHRLVDILRRLCEGGNTVVVIEHNLDVIKTADYIIDIGPEGGEGGGTVVATGTPEEIAKCKKSYTGQY
;
A
#
# COMPACT_ATOMS: atom_id res chain seq x y z
N HIS A 1 8.35 15.38 -38.57
CA HIS A 1 9.11 16.20 -37.63
C HIS A 1 10.17 15.35 -36.91
N LYS A 2 11.42 15.80 -36.90
CA LYS A 2 12.52 15.17 -36.15
C LYS A 2 12.62 15.66 -34.70
N TYR A 3 11.99 16.79 -34.40
CA TYR A 3 12.14 17.46 -33.13
C TYR A 3 10.79 17.89 -32.59
N ILE A 4 10.67 17.88 -31.27
CA ILE A 4 9.62 18.63 -30.55
C ILE A 4 10.19 20.02 -30.36
N THR A 5 9.62 21.03 -31.03
CA THR A 5 10.08 22.41 -30.97
C THR A 5 9.16 23.22 -30.08
N ILE A 6 9.71 23.76 -29.00
CA ILE A 6 8.97 24.58 -28.02
C ILE A 6 9.53 26.00 -28.09
N LYS A 7 8.62 26.99 -28.17
CA LYS A 7 8.98 28.41 -28.14
C LYS A 7 8.26 29.11 -27.01
N GLY A 8 9.00 29.89 -26.22
CA GLY A 8 8.46 30.74 -25.18
C GLY A 8 7.85 30.03 -23.99
N ALA A 9 8.43 28.91 -23.53
CA ALA A 9 7.97 28.22 -22.35
C ALA A 9 8.20 29.07 -21.09
N ARG A 10 7.14 29.41 -20.38
CA ARG A 10 7.15 30.31 -19.22
C ARG A 10 6.45 29.74 -17.98
N GLU A 11 6.05 28.46 -18.00
CA GLU A 11 5.41 27.85 -16.84
C GLU A 11 6.28 27.92 -15.59
N HIS A 12 5.67 28.28 -14.47
CA HIS A 12 6.34 28.42 -13.17
C HIS A 12 7.62 29.29 -13.27
N ASN A 13 8.79 28.71 -12.98
CA ASN A 13 10.07 29.43 -13.01
C ASN A 13 10.81 29.39 -14.35
N LEU A 14 10.20 28.81 -15.40
CA LEU A 14 10.80 28.82 -16.73
C LEU A 14 10.90 30.22 -17.30
N LYS A 15 12.08 30.59 -17.81
CA LYS A 15 12.41 31.95 -18.26
C LYS A 15 12.28 32.14 -19.74
N ASN A 16 11.06 31.95 -20.30
CA ASN A 16 10.76 32.15 -21.71
C ASN A 16 11.73 31.39 -22.62
N ILE A 17 11.90 30.08 -22.33
CA ILE A 17 12.89 29.26 -23.03
C ILE A 17 12.37 28.73 -24.38
N ASP A 18 13.29 28.67 -25.35
CA ASP A 18 13.10 28.01 -26.62
C ASP A 18 13.97 26.74 -26.64
N ILE A 19 13.40 25.61 -26.98
CA ILE A 19 14.10 24.33 -26.93
C ILE A 19 13.64 23.39 -28.04
N LYS A 20 14.58 22.63 -28.61
CA LYS A 20 14.33 21.52 -29.52
C LYS A 20 14.69 20.21 -28.86
N ILE A 21 13.73 19.31 -28.76
CA ILE A 21 13.92 18.00 -28.15
C ILE A 21 13.85 16.94 -29.25
N PRO A 22 14.88 16.09 -29.42
CA PRO A 22 14.85 15.02 -30.44
C PRO A 22 13.67 14.07 -30.21
N ARG A 23 12.99 13.69 -31.30
CA ARG A 23 11.94 12.66 -31.27
C ARG A 23 12.57 11.27 -31.48
N ASP A 24 11.87 10.25 -31.02
CA ASP A 24 12.24 8.83 -31.13
C ASP A 24 13.60 8.52 -30.48
N GLN A 25 13.95 9.29 -29.45
CA GLN A 25 15.17 9.13 -28.67
C GLN A 25 14.87 9.07 -27.18
N PHE A 26 15.84 8.56 -26.44
CA PHE A 26 15.85 8.55 -24.98
C PHE A 26 16.47 9.84 -24.49
N VAL A 27 15.66 10.76 -23.99
CA VAL A 27 16.07 12.09 -23.55
C VAL A 27 15.94 12.21 -22.03
N VAL A 28 16.99 12.64 -21.35
CA VAL A 28 17.00 12.88 -19.91
C VAL A 28 16.97 14.39 -19.64
N LEU A 29 16.04 14.82 -18.80
CA LEU A 29 15.97 16.16 -18.24
C LEU A 29 16.58 16.12 -16.84
N THR A 30 17.58 16.92 -16.58
CA THR A 30 18.27 16.95 -15.29
C THR A 30 18.49 18.39 -14.81
N GLY A 31 18.89 18.55 -13.57
CA GLY A 31 19.18 19.85 -12.95
C GLY A 31 18.95 19.79 -11.46
N LEU A 32 19.27 20.87 -10.75
CA LEU A 32 19.07 21.00 -9.32
C LEU A 32 17.57 20.88 -8.96
N SER A 33 17.25 20.47 -7.73
CA SER A 33 15.88 20.50 -7.21
C SER A 33 15.31 21.91 -7.37
N GLY A 34 14.10 22.01 -7.93
CA GLY A 34 13.44 23.28 -8.17
C GLY A 34 13.98 24.08 -9.36
N SER A 35 14.81 23.49 -10.22
CA SER A 35 15.37 24.17 -11.40
C SER A 35 14.37 24.41 -12.53
N GLY A 36 13.22 23.70 -12.51
CA GLY A 36 12.19 23.85 -13.56
C GLY A 36 12.09 22.66 -14.51
N LYS A 37 12.79 21.56 -14.25
CA LYS A 37 12.74 20.36 -15.11
C LYS A 37 11.37 19.71 -15.13
N SER A 38 10.68 19.61 -13.99
CA SER A 38 9.30 19.09 -13.92
C SER A 38 8.31 20.07 -14.55
N SER A 39 8.55 21.38 -14.44
CA SER A 39 7.72 22.40 -15.11
C SER A 39 7.78 22.25 -16.62
N LEU A 40 8.95 21.95 -17.17
CA LEU A 40 9.09 21.71 -18.61
C LEU A 40 8.47 20.35 -19.02
N ALA A 41 8.80 19.28 -18.30
CA ALA A 41 8.38 17.92 -18.68
C ALA A 41 6.87 17.70 -18.49
N PHE A 42 6.34 18.00 -17.33
CA PHE A 42 4.95 17.68 -16.96
C PHE A 42 4.00 18.84 -17.19
N ASP A 43 4.33 20.02 -16.70
CA ASP A 43 3.41 21.16 -16.77
C ASP A 43 3.38 21.82 -18.15
N THR A 44 4.36 21.59 -19.00
CA THR A 44 4.45 22.12 -20.36
C THR A 44 4.21 21.03 -21.41
N ILE A 45 5.13 20.07 -21.53
CA ILE A 45 5.11 19.09 -22.64
C ILE A 45 3.97 18.09 -22.47
N TYR A 46 3.87 17.45 -21.30
CA TYR A 46 2.80 16.49 -21.04
C TYR A 46 1.41 17.13 -21.03
N ALA A 47 1.28 18.28 -20.39
CA ALA A 47 0.03 19.02 -20.32
C ALA A 47 -0.50 19.40 -21.71
N GLU A 48 0.37 19.89 -22.60
CA GLU A 48 -0.01 20.26 -23.97
C GLU A 48 -0.29 19.02 -24.83
N GLY A 49 0.49 17.97 -24.69
CA GLY A 49 0.27 16.70 -25.39
C GLY A 49 -1.06 16.07 -25.04
N GLN A 50 -1.43 16.10 -23.78
CA GLN A 50 -2.70 15.58 -23.30
C GLN A 50 -3.86 16.48 -23.71
N ARG A 51 -3.69 17.81 -23.64
CA ARG A 51 -4.70 18.77 -24.09
C ARG A 51 -5.05 18.58 -25.57
N LYS A 52 -4.06 18.43 -26.44
CA LYS A 52 -4.26 18.17 -27.88
C LYS A 52 -4.98 16.85 -28.12
N TYR A 53 -4.62 15.81 -27.36
CA TYR A 53 -5.29 14.52 -27.45
C TYR A 53 -6.76 14.65 -27.05
N MET A 54 -7.07 15.37 -25.96
CA MET A 54 -8.44 15.59 -25.47
C MET A 54 -9.27 16.45 -26.41
N GLU A 55 -8.68 17.42 -27.11
CA GLU A 55 -9.37 18.22 -28.14
C GLU A 55 -9.86 17.35 -29.31
N SER A 56 -9.18 16.24 -29.59
CA SER A 56 -9.58 15.29 -30.62
C SER A 56 -10.73 14.38 -30.21
N LEU A 57 -11.07 14.33 -28.92
CA LEU A 57 -12.18 13.54 -28.38
C LEU A 57 -13.53 14.23 -28.61
N SER A 58 -14.62 13.46 -28.53
CA SER A 58 -15.98 14.01 -28.64
C SER A 58 -16.29 15.03 -27.54
N SER A 59 -17.20 15.97 -27.82
CA SER A 59 -17.62 16.99 -26.84
C SER A 59 -18.15 16.38 -25.53
N TYR A 60 -18.74 15.19 -25.60
CA TYR A 60 -19.20 14.43 -24.44
C TYR A 60 -18.05 13.97 -23.56
N ALA A 61 -17.02 13.39 -24.14
CA ALA A 61 -15.82 12.96 -23.42
C ALA A 61 -15.08 14.15 -22.80
N ARG A 62 -15.04 15.31 -23.49
CA ARG A 62 -14.44 16.54 -22.96
C ARG A 62 -15.13 17.06 -21.69
N GLN A 63 -16.45 16.94 -21.60
CA GLN A 63 -17.21 17.34 -20.42
C GLN A 63 -16.89 16.50 -19.19
N PHE A 64 -16.60 15.21 -19.37
CA PHE A 64 -16.26 14.28 -18.26
C PHE A 64 -14.83 14.41 -17.77
N LEU A 65 -13.88 14.67 -18.66
CA LEU A 65 -12.46 14.67 -18.34
C LEU A 65 -11.94 16.06 -17.93
N GLY A 66 -12.72 17.11 -18.15
CA GLY A 66 -12.31 18.48 -17.90
C GLY A 66 -11.25 18.95 -18.91
N LEU A 67 -11.28 20.23 -19.26
CA LEU A 67 -10.24 20.85 -20.09
C LEU A 67 -9.06 21.20 -19.18
N ALA A 68 -7.90 20.60 -19.44
CA ALA A 68 -6.66 21.04 -18.82
C ALA A 68 -6.35 22.46 -19.31
N ASP A 69 -5.88 23.32 -18.40
CA ASP A 69 -5.48 24.68 -18.76
C ASP A 69 -4.34 24.63 -19.78
N LYS A 70 -4.37 25.51 -20.75
CA LYS A 70 -3.29 25.64 -21.73
C LYS A 70 -2.02 26.10 -21.01
N PRO A 71 -0.87 25.37 -21.16
CA PRO A 71 0.38 25.84 -20.60
C PRO A 71 0.79 27.19 -21.17
N ASP A 72 1.53 27.97 -20.40
CA ASP A 72 2.04 29.27 -20.82
C ASP A 72 3.25 29.12 -21.76
N ILE A 73 2.95 28.94 -23.03
CA ILE A 73 3.93 28.79 -24.13
C ILE A 73 3.47 29.58 -25.34
N ASP A 74 4.41 30.03 -26.17
CA ASP A 74 4.09 30.66 -27.44
C ASP A 74 3.65 29.64 -28.49
N SER A 75 4.42 28.55 -28.66
CA SER A 75 4.07 27.48 -29.58
C SER A 75 4.81 26.18 -29.24
N ILE A 76 4.22 25.05 -29.64
CA ILE A 76 4.84 23.73 -29.60
C ILE A 76 4.50 22.98 -30.89
N GLU A 77 5.52 22.44 -31.55
CA GLU A 77 5.40 21.69 -32.80
C GLU A 77 6.03 20.30 -32.64
N GLY A 78 5.51 19.32 -33.38
CA GLY A 78 6.05 17.97 -33.42
C GLY A 78 5.69 17.12 -32.21
N LEU A 79 4.75 17.54 -31.41
CA LEU A 79 4.34 16.82 -30.21
C LEU A 79 3.41 15.65 -30.56
N SER A 80 3.75 14.46 -30.02
CA SER A 80 2.94 13.25 -30.14
C SER A 80 1.96 13.16 -28.97
N PRO A 81 0.91 12.28 -29.04
CA PRO A 81 0.15 11.95 -27.84
C PRO A 81 1.07 11.56 -26.69
N SER A 82 0.84 12.09 -25.52
CA SER A 82 1.73 11.96 -24.37
C SER A 82 1.12 11.09 -23.26
N ILE A 83 1.91 10.22 -22.70
CA ILE A 83 1.56 9.37 -21.55
C ILE A 83 2.53 9.67 -20.42
N SER A 84 2.00 10.02 -19.27
CA SER A 84 2.79 10.25 -18.06
C SER A 84 2.94 8.95 -17.26
N ILE A 85 4.16 8.65 -16.85
CA ILE A 85 4.46 7.59 -15.88
C ILE A 85 5.13 8.27 -14.70
N ASP A 86 4.30 8.77 -13.79
CA ASP A 86 4.77 9.50 -12.61
C ASP A 86 4.64 8.64 -11.35
N GLN A 87 5.14 9.17 -10.23
CA GLN A 87 5.09 8.52 -8.93
C GLN A 87 3.84 8.86 -8.13
N LYS A 88 2.88 9.55 -8.73
CA LYS A 88 1.67 9.95 -8.01
C LYS A 88 0.85 8.74 -7.59
N SER A 89 0.41 8.83 -6.37
CA SER A 89 -0.46 7.98 -5.56
C SER A 89 -0.91 6.67 -6.20
N THR A 90 -0.41 5.62 -5.62
CA THR A 90 -1.02 4.30 -5.67
C THR A 90 -2.50 4.39 -5.32
N ASN A 91 -3.31 3.65 -6.05
CA ASN A 91 -4.71 3.47 -5.74
C ASN A 91 -4.83 2.85 -4.33
N ARG A 92 -5.42 3.57 -3.38
CA ARG A 92 -5.62 3.10 -2.00
C ARG A 92 -6.81 2.15 -1.85
N ASN A 93 -7.46 1.77 -2.95
CA ASN A 93 -8.54 0.79 -2.90
C ASN A 93 -7.98 -0.55 -2.40
N PRO A 94 -8.44 -1.08 -1.24
CA PRO A 94 -7.91 -2.32 -0.69
C PRO A 94 -8.20 -3.54 -1.57
N ARG A 95 -9.09 -3.42 -2.54
CA ARG A 95 -9.42 -4.48 -3.50
C ARG A 95 -8.48 -4.51 -4.71
N SER A 96 -7.69 -3.45 -4.91
CA SER A 96 -6.70 -3.41 -5.99
C SER A 96 -5.42 -4.15 -5.57
N THR A 97 -4.98 -5.08 -6.42
CA THR A 97 -3.73 -5.83 -6.23
C THR A 97 -2.84 -5.66 -7.46
N VAL A 98 -1.57 -6.04 -7.34
CA VAL A 98 -0.64 -6.06 -8.48
C VAL A 98 -1.23 -6.90 -9.63
N GLY A 99 -1.82 -8.05 -9.33
CA GLY A 99 -2.44 -8.92 -10.34
C GLY A 99 -3.59 -8.27 -11.07
N THR A 100 -4.44 -7.50 -10.37
CA THR A 100 -5.60 -6.83 -11.00
C THR A 100 -5.19 -5.62 -11.84
N VAL A 101 -4.23 -4.85 -11.38
CA VAL A 101 -3.73 -3.66 -12.10
C VAL A 101 -2.99 -4.05 -13.39
N THR A 102 -2.22 -5.13 -13.35
CA THR A 102 -1.49 -5.65 -14.52
C THR A 102 -2.35 -6.49 -15.46
N GLU A 103 -3.60 -6.74 -15.08
CA GLU A 103 -4.54 -7.62 -15.77
C GLU A 103 -4.11 -9.10 -15.81
N ILE A 104 -2.99 -9.46 -15.22
CA ILE A 104 -2.53 -10.86 -15.15
C ILE A 104 -3.57 -11.73 -14.42
N TYR A 105 -4.19 -11.17 -13.38
CA TYR A 105 -5.24 -11.88 -12.64
C TYR A 105 -6.45 -12.24 -13.51
N ASP A 106 -6.82 -11.36 -14.44
CA ASP A 106 -7.93 -11.63 -15.37
C ASP A 106 -7.60 -12.82 -16.28
N TYR A 107 -6.36 -12.91 -16.75
CA TYR A 107 -5.90 -14.07 -17.53
C TYR A 107 -5.83 -15.35 -16.67
N LEU A 108 -5.41 -15.23 -15.42
CA LEU A 108 -5.41 -16.36 -14.48
C LEU A 108 -6.83 -16.87 -14.23
N ARG A 109 -7.79 -15.99 -14.03
CA ARG A 109 -9.19 -16.34 -13.85
C ARG A 109 -9.71 -17.11 -15.06
N LEU A 110 -9.42 -16.63 -16.25
CA LEU A 110 -9.78 -17.30 -17.49
C LEU A 110 -9.13 -18.68 -17.59
N LEU A 111 -7.84 -18.76 -17.28
CA LEU A 111 -7.09 -20.02 -17.32
C LEU A 111 -7.70 -21.06 -16.35
N TYR A 112 -7.92 -20.68 -15.10
CA TYR A 112 -8.51 -21.56 -14.09
C TYR A 112 -9.94 -21.97 -14.44
N ALA A 113 -10.71 -21.09 -15.07
CA ALA A 113 -12.06 -21.42 -15.53
C ALA A 113 -12.07 -22.43 -16.68
N ARG A 114 -11.04 -22.40 -17.55
CA ARG A 114 -10.99 -23.23 -18.76
C ARG A 114 -10.26 -24.56 -18.56
N ILE A 115 -9.16 -24.58 -17.81
CA ILE A 115 -8.32 -25.78 -17.63
C ILE A 115 -8.14 -26.20 -16.17
N GLY A 116 -8.69 -25.46 -15.22
CA GLY A 116 -8.61 -25.81 -13.81
C GLY A 116 -9.36 -27.09 -13.49
N ILE A 117 -8.79 -27.88 -12.58
CA ILE A 117 -9.39 -29.15 -12.14
C ILE A 117 -10.10 -28.89 -10.81
N PRO A 118 -11.46 -28.96 -10.77
CA PRO A 118 -12.19 -28.74 -9.53
C PRO A 118 -12.04 -29.90 -8.56
N HIS A 119 -12.00 -29.58 -7.27
CA HIS A 119 -11.95 -30.53 -6.18
C HIS A 119 -13.05 -30.22 -5.16
N CYS A 120 -13.43 -31.20 -4.37
CA CYS A 120 -14.37 -30.98 -3.27
C CYS A 120 -13.69 -30.15 -2.17
N PRO A 121 -14.28 -29.03 -1.75
CA PRO A 121 -13.68 -28.20 -0.69
C PRO A 121 -13.61 -28.88 0.67
N LYS A 122 -14.39 -29.96 0.90
CA LYS A 122 -14.38 -30.72 2.16
C LYS A 122 -13.45 -31.92 2.15
N CYS A 123 -13.53 -32.78 1.13
CA CYS A 123 -12.78 -34.04 1.11
C CYS A 123 -11.57 -34.03 0.18
N GLY A 124 -11.42 -33.00 -0.65
CA GLY A 124 -10.30 -32.84 -1.58
C GLY A 124 -10.32 -33.76 -2.81
N LYS A 125 -11.36 -34.58 -3.01
CA LYS A 125 -11.48 -35.44 -4.19
C LYS A 125 -11.73 -34.61 -5.43
N GLU A 126 -11.16 -35.04 -6.55
CA GLU A 126 -11.42 -34.45 -7.86
C GLU A 126 -12.89 -34.58 -8.20
N ILE A 127 -13.52 -33.47 -8.64
CA ILE A 127 -14.88 -33.41 -9.05
C ILE A 127 -14.93 -33.33 -10.58
N ALA A 128 -15.63 -34.25 -11.20
CA ALA A 128 -15.81 -34.22 -12.62
C ALA A 128 -17.32 -34.28 -12.97
N ARG A 129 -17.68 -33.55 -14.01
CA ARG A 129 -19.00 -33.69 -14.64
C ARG A 129 -18.99 -34.92 -15.49
N GLN A 130 -19.89 -35.87 -15.22
CA GLN A 130 -20.01 -37.08 -15.96
C GLN A 130 -21.10 -36.95 -17.03
N THR A 131 -20.82 -37.35 -18.25
CA THR A 131 -21.84 -37.47 -19.31
C THR A 131 -22.67 -38.74 -19.11
N VAL A 132 -23.87 -38.78 -19.70
CA VAL A 132 -24.72 -39.97 -19.66
C VAL A 132 -23.98 -41.19 -20.25
N ASP A 133 -23.23 -41.01 -21.34
CA ASP A 133 -22.46 -42.09 -21.96
C ASP A 133 -21.41 -42.67 -21.02
N GLN A 134 -20.69 -41.80 -20.27
CA GLN A 134 -19.71 -42.25 -19.28
C GLN A 134 -20.37 -43.00 -18.13
N MET A 135 -21.55 -42.56 -17.69
CA MET A 135 -22.33 -43.28 -16.66
C MET A 135 -22.74 -44.67 -17.14
N VAL A 136 -23.23 -44.77 -18.37
CA VAL A 136 -23.62 -46.08 -19.01
C VAL A 136 -22.40 -47.00 -19.09
N ASP A 137 -21.27 -46.50 -19.57
CA ASP A 137 -20.04 -47.28 -19.72
C ASP A 137 -19.58 -47.85 -18.37
N GLU A 138 -19.60 -47.02 -17.33
CA GLU A 138 -19.17 -47.43 -15.99
C GLU A 138 -20.09 -48.47 -15.36
N ILE A 139 -21.41 -48.35 -15.57
CA ILE A 139 -22.39 -49.36 -15.13
C ILE A 139 -22.20 -50.68 -15.89
N MET A 140 -21.93 -50.60 -17.19
CA MET A 140 -21.72 -51.80 -18.04
C MET A 140 -20.41 -52.55 -17.72
N GLU A 141 -19.47 -51.93 -16.99
CA GLU A 141 -18.26 -52.59 -16.49
C GLU A 141 -18.53 -53.54 -15.34
N LEU A 142 -19.71 -53.48 -14.73
CA LEU A 142 -20.09 -54.43 -13.68
C LEU A 142 -20.16 -55.86 -14.25
N PRO A 143 -19.94 -56.89 -13.39
CA PRO A 143 -20.02 -58.29 -13.85
C PRO A 143 -21.35 -58.61 -14.54
N ALA A 144 -21.32 -59.37 -15.62
CA ALA A 144 -22.51 -59.77 -16.35
C ALA A 144 -23.53 -60.53 -15.45
N GLY A 145 -24.80 -60.12 -15.56
CA GLY A 145 -25.84 -60.68 -14.71
C GLY A 145 -26.06 -59.94 -13.39
N THR A 146 -25.24 -58.89 -13.06
CA THR A 146 -25.43 -58.07 -11.87
C THR A 146 -26.76 -57.31 -11.95
N LYS A 147 -27.58 -57.49 -10.92
CA LYS A 147 -28.89 -56.81 -10.79
C LYS A 147 -28.70 -55.50 -10.08
N PHE A 148 -29.28 -54.44 -10.62
CA PHE A 148 -29.21 -53.09 -10.02
C PHE A 148 -30.54 -52.36 -10.26
N GLN A 149 -30.77 -51.33 -9.44
CA GLN A 149 -31.89 -50.43 -9.63
C GLN A 149 -31.37 -48.98 -9.72
N LEU A 150 -32.01 -48.20 -10.60
CA LEU A 150 -31.72 -46.78 -10.78
C LEU A 150 -32.64 -45.96 -9.87
N LEU A 151 -32.06 -45.17 -9.00
CA LEU A 151 -32.74 -44.36 -8.02
C LEU A 151 -32.55 -42.87 -8.33
N ALA A 152 -33.65 -42.11 -8.21
CA ALA A 152 -33.61 -40.67 -8.27
C ALA A 152 -33.67 -40.09 -6.85
N PRO A 153 -32.57 -39.58 -6.29
CA PRO A 153 -32.53 -38.98 -4.93
C PRO A 153 -33.16 -37.60 -4.93
N VAL A 154 -34.47 -37.52 -4.77
CA VAL A 154 -35.28 -36.31 -4.85
C VAL A 154 -35.33 -35.51 -3.55
N VAL A 155 -35.13 -36.17 -2.42
CA VAL A 155 -35.04 -35.51 -1.08
C VAL A 155 -33.79 -36.02 -0.37
N ARG A 156 -32.96 -35.06 0.06
CA ARG A 156 -31.69 -35.37 0.72
C ARG A 156 -31.57 -34.55 2.02
N GLY A 157 -31.84 -35.20 3.14
CA GLY A 157 -31.68 -34.61 4.44
C GLY A 157 -32.57 -33.40 4.72
N ARG A 158 -33.77 -33.35 4.13
CA ARG A 158 -34.75 -32.26 4.36
C ARG A 158 -35.82 -32.65 5.33
N LYS A 159 -36.20 -31.73 6.19
CA LYS A 159 -37.35 -31.86 7.08
C LYS A 159 -38.65 -31.69 6.33
N GLY A 160 -39.70 -32.39 6.74
CA GLY A 160 -41.05 -32.27 6.17
C GLY A 160 -41.72 -33.59 5.95
N GLU A 161 -43.00 -33.56 5.68
CA GLU A 161 -43.83 -34.76 5.41
C GLU A 161 -43.72 -35.22 3.94
N HIS A 162 -43.28 -34.32 3.02
CA HIS A 162 -43.07 -34.55 1.60
C HIS A 162 -44.26 -35.22 0.85
N ALA A 163 -45.49 -34.97 1.38
CA ALA A 163 -46.72 -35.59 0.85
C ALA A 163 -47.00 -35.26 -0.62
N LYS A 164 -46.76 -34.02 -1.01
CA LYS A 164 -46.92 -33.57 -2.41
C LYS A 164 -46.02 -34.30 -3.36
N LEU A 165 -44.76 -34.48 -2.99
CA LEU A 165 -43.74 -35.15 -3.78
C LEU A 165 -44.09 -36.61 -3.97
N LEU A 166 -44.53 -37.30 -2.93
CA LEU A 166 -44.97 -38.69 -2.98
C LEU A 166 -46.22 -38.87 -3.85
N GLN A 167 -47.19 -37.95 -3.76
CA GLN A 167 -48.40 -37.98 -4.61
C GLN A 167 -48.04 -37.72 -6.07
N GLN A 168 -47.13 -36.80 -6.37
CA GLN A 168 -46.71 -36.52 -7.73
C GLN A 168 -45.94 -37.67 -8.35
N ALA A 169 -45.09 -38.35 -7.58
CA ALA A 169 -44.42 -39.58 -8.03
C ALA A 169 -45.43 -40.70 -8.36
N LYS A 170 -46.45 -40.88 -7.55
CA LYS A 170 -47.54 -41.82 -7.82
C LYS A 170 -48.31 -41.49 -9.09
N LYS A 171 -48.64 -40.19 -9.29
CA LYS A 171 -49.32 -39.73 -10.52
C LYS A 171 -48.50 -39.93 -11.78
N SER A 172 -47.17 -39.81 -11.66
CA SER A 172 -46.22 -39.99 -12.78
C SER A 172 -45.97 -41.46 -13.13
N GLY A 173 -46.59 -42.39 -12.43
CA GLY A 173 -46.55 -43.83 -12.72
C GLY A 173 -45.44 -44.62 -12.04
N TYR A 174 -44.70 -44.00 -11.12
CA TYR A 174 -43.70 -44.70 -10.31
C TYR A 174 -44.40 -45.55 -9.24
N VAL A 175 -43.82 -46.73 -8.97
CA VAL A 175 -44.44 -47.73 -8.10
C VAL A 175 -43.79 -47.77 -6.72
N ARG A 176 -42.48 -47.52 -6.61
CA ARG A 176 -41.72 -47.70 -5.38
C ARG A 176 -40.84 -46.51 -5.07
N VAL A 177 -40.64 -46.28 -3.77
CA VAL A 177 -39.70 -45.31 -3.23
C VAL A 177 -38.91 -45.95 -2.08
N ILE A 178 -37.71 -45.47 -1.85
CA ILE A 178 -36.88 -45.81 -0.72
C ILE A 178 -36.88 -44.57 0.18
N VAL A 179 -37.44 -44.66 1.38
CA VAL A 179 -37.48 -43.58 2.36
C VAL A 179 -36.64 -44.00 3.59
N ASP A 180 -35.64 -43.25 3.92
CA ASP A 180 -34.77 -43.49 5.06
C ASP A 180 -34.25 -44.93 5.08
N ASP A 181 -33.75 -45.43 3.93
CA ASP A 181 -33.22 -46.79 3.68
C ASP A 181 -34.24 -47.91 3.71
N SER A 182 -35.56 -47.62 3.81
CA SER A 182 -36.65 -48.60 3.78
C SER A 182 -37.47 -48.46 2.52
N MET A 183 -37.74 -49.59 1.84
CA MET A 183 -38.55 -49.59 0.64
C MET A 183 -40.05 -49.55 0.97
N TYR A 184 -40.76 -48.65 0.28
CA TYR A 184 -42.21 -48.51 0.35
C TYR A 184 -42.83 -48.57 -1.02
N ASP A 185 -44.05 -49.16 -1.10
CA ASP A 185 -44.88 -49.09 -2.31
C ASP A 185 -45.69 -47.77 -2.27
N LEU A 186 -45.71 -47.02 -3.40
CA LEU A 186 -46.45 -45.74 -3.45
C LEU A 186 -47.98 -45.92 -3.34
N SER A 187 -48.52 -47.13 -3.47
CA SER A 187 -49.92 -47.41 -3.20
C SER A 187 -50.23 -47.37 -1.69
N GLU A 188 -49.24 -47.50 -0.84
CA GLU A 188 -49.37 -47.43 0.61
C GLU A 188 -49.34 -45.95 1.08
N GLU A 189 -50.05 -45.70 2.22
CA GLU A 189 -49.96 -44.38 2.85
C GLU A 189 -48.65 -44.24 3.61
N ILE A 190 -47.76 -43.31 3.12
CA ILE A 190 -46.46 -43.08 3.70
C ILE A 190 -46.54 -41.83 4.56
N LYS A 191 -46.47 -41.99 5.90
CA LYS A 191 -46.46 -40.89 6.85
C LYS A 191 -45.05 -40.65 7.37
N LEU A 192 -44.54 -39.42 7.19
CA LEU A 192 -43.23 -39.00 7.65
C LEU A 192 -43.34 -37.95 8.75
N ASP A 193 -42.41 -37.98 9.73
CA ASP A 193 -42.31 -36.97 10.77
C ASP A 193 -41.78 -35.68 10.17
N LYS A 194 -42.60 -34.63 10.20
CA LYS A 194 -42.22 -33.29 9.66
C LYS A 194 -41.04 -32.63 10.34
N ASN A 195 -40.70 -33.09 11.56
CA ASN A 195 -39.59 -32.51 12.33
C ASN A 195 -38.25 -33.23 12.14
N LYS A 196 -38.25 -34.38 11.45
CA LYS A 196 -37.05 -35.15 11.16
C LYS A 196 -36.60 -34.96 9.70
N LYS A 197 -35.31 -35.08 9.52
CA LYS A 197 -34.70 -35.05 8.15
C LYS A 197 -34.91 -36.39 7.51
N HIS A 198 -35.35 -36.36 6.24
CA HIS A 198 -35.63 -37.56 5.46
C HIS A 198 -34.83 -37.60 4.18
N ASN A 199 -34.54 -38.82 3.70
CA ASN A 199 -33.99 -39.10 2.40
C ASN A 199 -35.01 -39.91 1.61
N ILE A 200 -35.37 -39.44 0.40
CA ILE A 200 -36.33 -40.12 -0.46
C ILE A 200 -35.69 -40.35 -1.82
N ASP A 201 -35.64 -41.61 -2.23
CA ASP A 201 -35.19 -42.03 -3.56
C ASP A 201 -36.34 -42.68 -4.30
N ILE A 202 -36.66 -42.18 -5.52
CA ILE A 202 -37.67 -42.82 -6.39
C ILE A 202 -36.99 -43.90 -7.18
N VAL A 203 -37.55 -45.11 -7.16
CA VAL A 203 -37.08 -46.22 -8.00
C VAL A 203 -37.60 -46.01 -9.43
N VAL A 204 -36.72 -45.68 -10.35
CA VAL A 204 -37.05 -45.38 -11.75
C VAL A 204 -37.03 -46.65 -12.62
N ASP A 205 -36.01 -47.47 -12.44
CA ASP A 205 -35.87 -48.71 -13.23
C ASP A 205 -35.09 -49.76 -12.46
N ARG A 206 -35.33 -51.05 -12.84
CA ARG A 206 -34.58 -52.20 -12.34
C ARG A 206 -34.03 -52.96 -13.54
N LEU A 207 -32.74 -53.15 -13.59
CA LEU A 207 -32.03 -53.72 -14.72
C LEU A 207 -31.01 -54.79 -14.26
N ALA A 208 -30.61 -55.64 -15.18
CA ALA A 208 -29.47 -56.53 -15.03
C ALA A 208 -28.43 -56.26 -16.13
N VAL A 209 -27.17 -56.32 -15.80
CA VAL A 209 -26.07 -56.07 -16.74
C VAL A 209 -26.04 -57.18 -17.78
N LYS A 210 -26.33 -56.87 -19.03
CA LYS A 210 -26.28 -57.78 -20.20
C LYS A 210 -26.10 -56.99 -21.47
N GLU A 211 -25.66 -57.58 -22.53
CA GLU A 211 -25.60 -56.95 -23.85
C GLU A 211 -26.97 -56.45 -24.30
N GLY A 212 -27.00 -55.27 -24.88
CA GLY A 212 -28.21 -54.74 -25.53
C GLY A 212 -29.08 -53.87 -24.61
N ILE A 213 -28.71 -53.61 -23.36
CA ILE A 213 -29.46 -52.74 -22.44
C ILE A 213 -29.05 -51.27 -22.50
N GLU A 214 -28.00 -50.94 -23.26
CA GLU A 214 -27.42 -49.55 -23.26
C GLU A 214 -28.45 -48.49 -23.59
N SER A 215 -29.31 -48.72 -24.59
CA SER A 215 -30.36 -47.77 -24.99
C SER A 215 -31.41 -47.54 -23.88
N ARG A 216 -31.88 -48.62 -23.27
CA ARG A 216 -32.84 -48.57 -22.15
C ARG A 216 -32.19 -47.91 -20.91
N LEU A 217 -30.92 -48.26 -20.64
CA LEU A 217 -30.16 -47.69 -19.53
C LEU A 217 -29.96 -46.19 -19.73
N THR A 218 -29.62 -45.77 -20.95
CA THR A 218 -29.48 -44.34 -21.29
C THR A 218 -30.76 -43.57 -21.04
N ASP A 219 -31.89 -44.06 -21.53
CA ASP A 219 -33.20 -43.43 -21.33
C ASP A 219 -33.59 -43.35 -19.87
N SER A 220 -33.33 -44.39 -19.09
CA SER A 220 -33.63 -44.44 -17.66
C SER A 220 -32.74 -43.48 -16.87
N ILE A 221 -31.43 -43.36 -17.22
CA ILE A 221 -30.51 -42.42 -16.61
C ILE A 221 -30.94 -40.96 -16.89
N GLU A 222 -31.33 -40.66 -18.13
CA GLU A 222 -31.84 -39.33 -18.50
C GLU A 222 -33.07 -38.94 -17.67
N THR A 223 -33.99 -39.92 -17.47
CA THR A 223 -35.17 -39.72 -16.62
C THR A 223 -34.78 -39.42 -15.16
N VAL A 224 -33.84 -40.17 -14.61
CA VAL A 224 -33.35 -39.99 -13.24
C VAL A 224 -32.69 -38.62 -13.08
N LEU A 225 -31.85 -38.19 -14.03
CA LEU A 225 -31.19 -36.90 -14.01
C LEU A 225 -32.18 -35.74 -13.99
N LYS A 226 -33.27 -35.89 -14.75
CA LYS A 226 -34.33 -34.88 -14.81
C LYS A 226 -35.11 -34.78 -13.50
N LEU A 227 -35.42 -35.92 -12.87
CA LEU A 227 -36.14 -35.95 -11.58
C LEU A 227 -35.30 -35.46 -10.40
N ALA A 228 -34.03 -35.86 -10.37
CA ALA A 228 -33.12 -35.60 -9.25
C ALA A 228 -32.18 -34.41 -9.47
N GLU A 229 -32.48 -33.58 -10.46
CA GLU A 229 -31.69 -32.38 -10.77
C GLU A 229 -30.18 -32.65 -10.94
N GLY A 230 -29.85 -33.66 -11.69
CA GLY A 230 -28.48 -33.99 -12.07
C GLY A 230 -27.80 -35.11 -11.29
N LEU A 231 -28.51 -35.84 -10.44
CA LEU A 231 -27.94 -36.95 -9.67
C LEU A 231 -28.55 -38.28 -10.08
N VAL A 232 -27.73 -39.32 -10.12
CA VAL A 232 -28.15 -40.73 -10.38
C VAL A 232 -27.53 -41.60 -9.30
N LYS A 233 -28.38 -42.38 -8.62
CA LYS A 233 -27.94 -43.35 -7.63
C LYS A 233 -28.17 -44.74 -8.20
N VAL A 234 -27.15 -45.55 -8.28
CA VAL A 234 -27.22 -46.92 -8.74
C VAL A 234 -27.04 -47.84 -7.52
N ASP A 235 -28.14 -48.48 -7.14
CA ASP A 235 -28.16 -49.45 -6.03
C ASP A 235 -27.91 -50.85 -6.62
N VAL A 236 -26.69 -51.36 -6.44
CA VAL A 236 -26.30 -52.70 -6.88
C VAL A 236 -26.74 -53.70 -5.82
N ILE A 237 -27.59 -54.66 -6.21
CA ILE A 237 -28.10 -55.65 -5.30
C ILE A 237 -26.96 -56.62 -4.93
N GLY A 238 -26.64 -56.66 -3.64
CA GLY A 238 -25.53 -57.40 -3.09
C GLY A 238 -24.17 -56.77 -3.25
N GLY A 239 -24.12 -55.46 -3.65
CA GLY A 239 -22.88 -54.71 -3.84
C GLY A 239 -22.96 -53.27 -3.31
N GLU A 240 -21.95 -52.47 -3.57
CA GLU A 240 -21.87 -51.07 -3.17
C GLU A 240 -22.77 -50.19 -4.03
N THR A 241 -23.34 -49.14 -3.45
CA THR A 241 -24.13 -48.15 -4.18
C THR A 241 -23.19 -47.21 -4.93
N MET A 242 -23.48 -46.97 -6.22
CA MET A 242 -22.72 -46.01 -7.04
C MET A 242 -23.52 -44.72 -7.17
N LEU A 243 -22.82 -43.60 -7.09
CA LEU A 243 -23.41 -42.28 -7.23
C LEU A 243 -22.78 -41.54 -8.39
N PHE A 244 -23.57 -41.05 -9.32
CA PHE A 244 -23.13 -40.26 -10.46
C PHE A 244 -23.78 -38.89 -10.48
N SER A 245 -23.10 -37.93 -11.10
CA SER A 245 -23.62 -36.57 -11.25
C SER A 245 -23.29 -36.02 -12.63
N ASP A 246 -24.26 -35.37 -13.28
CA ASP A 246 -24.06 -34.61 -14.49
C ASP A 246 -23.65 -33.15 -14.21
N SER A 247 -23.66 -32.76 -12.96
CA SER A 247 -23.18 -31.47 -12.48
C SER A 247 -21.89 -31.63 -11.65
N PHE A 248 -21.20 -30.52 -11.40
CA PHE A 248 -20.02 -30.54 -10.53
C PHE A 248 -20.44 -30.75 -9.08
N SER A 249 -20.52 -31.97 -8.63
CA SER A 249 -20.85 -32.33 -7.26
C SER A 249 -19.95 -33.42 -6.69
N CYS A 250 -19.69 -33.38 -5.39
CA CYS A 250 -18.98 -34.45 -4.72
C CYS A 250 -19.96 -35.53 -4.28
N PRO A 251 -19.80 -36.79 -4.76
CA PRO A 251 -20.70 -37.87 -4.37
C PRO A 251 -20.61 -38.20 -2.87
N ASP A 252 -19.44 -38.07 -2.25
CA ASP A 252 -19.21 -38.44 -0.86
C ASP A 252 -19.71 -37.37 0.13
N CYS A 253 -19.59 -36.10 -0.23
CA CYS A 253 -19.95 -34.97 0.66
C CYS A 253 -21.33 -34.37 0.34
N GLY A 254 -21.91 -34.69 -0.78
CA GLY A 254 -23.22 -34.18 -1.25
C GLY A 254 -23.20 -32.69 -1.61
N ILE A 255 -22.01 -32.08 -1.80
CA ILE A 255 -21.87 -30.69 -2.17
C ILE A 255 -21.97 -30.53 -3.67
N SER A 256 -22.87 -29.65 -4.13
CA SER A 256 -22.92 -29.18 -5.50
C SER A 256 -22.10 -27.92 -5.66
N ILE A 257 -21.21 -27.88 -6.65
CA ILE A 257 -20.46 -26.69 -7.02
C ILE A 257 -21.12 -26.12 -8.28
N GLU A 258 -21.36 -24.79 -8.27
CA GLU A 258 -21.85 -24.09 -9.43
C GLU A 258 -20.84 -24.18 -10.59
N GLU A 259 -21.31 -24.04 -11.83
CA GLU A 259 -20.44 -24.03 -12.99
C GLU A 259 -19.30 -23.06 -12.83
N ILE A 260 -18.07 -23.52 -13.11
CA ILE A 260 -16.87 -22.71 -12.96
C ILE A 260 -16.75 -21.75 -14.13
N GLU A 261 -16.85 -20.47 -13.81
CA GLU A 261 -16.71 -19.34 -14.73
C GLU A 261 -15.58 -18.41 -14.27
N PRO A 262 -15.07 -17.53 -15.11
CA PRO A 262 -14.05 -16.56 -14.69
C PRO A 262 -14.48 -15.72 -13.48
N ARG A 263 -15.76 -15.37 -13.35
CA ARG A 263 -16.30 -14.62 -12.18
C ARG A 263 -16.21 -15.39 -10.86
N SER A 264 -16.12 -16.72 -10.94
CA SER A 264 -15.96 -17.58 -9.75
C SER A 264 -14.63 -17.32 -9.01
N PHE A 265 -13.66 -16.73 -9.70
CA PHE A 265 -12.35 -16.41 -9.15
C PHE A 265 -12.16 -14.91 -8.90
N SER A 266 -13.20 -14.12 -9.07
CA SER A 266 -13.16 -12.67 -8.79
C SER A 266 -13.51 -12.41 -7.34
N PHE A 267 -12.58 -11.82 -6.59
CA PHE A 267 -12.85 -11.36 -5.22
C PHE A 267 -13.57 -10.01 -5.16
N ASN A 268 -13.80 -9.36 -6.32
CA ASN A 268 -14.58 -8.14 -6.44
C ASN A 268 -16.06 -8.40 -6.77
N ASN A 269 -16.40 -9.66 -7.02
CA ASN A 269 -17.76 -10.08 -7.34
C ASN A 269 -18.27 -11.00 -6.23
N PRO A 270 -19.50 -10.80 -5.72
CA PRO A 270 -20.08 -11.67 -4.69
C PRO A 270 -20.10 -13.16 -5.06
N PHE A 271 -20.09 -13.47 -6.35
CA PHE A 271 -20.08 -14.83 -6.86
C PHE A 271 -18.82 -15.62 -6.45
N GLY A 272 -17.66 -14.97 -6.44
CA GLY A 272 -16.37 -15.60 -6.09
C GLY A 272 -15.79 -15.15 -4.75
N ALA A 273 -16.20 -14.00 -4.24
CA ALA A 273 -15.64 -13.42 -3.02
C ALA A 273 -15.99 -14.21 -1.76
N CYS A 274 -15.04 -14.32 -0.83
CA CYS A 274 -15.29 -14.85 0.49
C CYS A 274 -16.43 -14.07 1.15
N PRO A 275 -17.52 -14.70 1.60
CA PRO A 275 -18.67 -13.98 2.16
C PRO A 275 -18.38 -13.33 3.53
N CYS A 276 -17.40 -13.83 4.26
CA CYS A 276 -17.02 -13.28 5.57
C CYS A 276 -16.33 -11.92 5.45
N CYS A 277 -15.31 -11.80 4.58
CA CYS A 277 -14.55 -10.57 4.38
C CYS A 277 -14.97 -9.80 3.12
N THR A 278 -15.97 -10.26 2.38
CA THR A 278 -16.45 -9.68 1.13
C THR A 278 -15.35 -9.50 0.07
N GLY A 279 -14.35 -10.38 0.08
CA GLY A 279 -13.22 -10.38 -0.85
C GLY A 279 -12.03 -9.51 -0.44
N LEU A 280 -12.07 -8.90 0.72
CA LEU A 280 -10.94 -8.07 1.22
C LEU A 280 -9.74 -8.89 1.68
N GLY A 281 -9.97 -10.11 2.16
CA GLY A 281 -8.92 -11.00 2.67
C GLY A 281 -8.45 -10.69 4.07
N PHE A 282 -8.86 -9.57 4.64
CA PHE A 282 -8.47 -9.14 5.97
C PHE A 282 -9.62 -8.43 6.67
N LYS A 283 -9.50 -8.34 7.98
CA LYS A 283 -10.39 -7.55 8.84
C LYS A 283 -9.56 -6.58 9.65
N THR A 284 -10.06 -5.38 9.84
CA THR A 284 -9.45 -4.40 10.74
C THR A 284 -10.14 -4.53 12.10
N GLU A 285 -9.37 -4.86 13.12
CA GLU A 285 -9.87 -5.09 14.48
C GLU A 285 -9.04 -4.30 15.48
N PHE A 286 -9.66 -3.91 16.61
CA PHE A 286 -8.94 -3.29 17.70
C PHE A 286 -7.90 -4.26 18.27
N ASP A 287 -6.67 -3.79 18.41
CA ASP A 287 -5.55 -4.57 18.94
C ASP A 287 -5.39 -4.27 20.43
N ILE A 288 -5.48 -5.30 21.24
CA ILE A 288 -5.32 -5.21 22.71
C ILE A 288 -3.96 -4.62 23.07
N ASP A 289 -2.91 -4.96 22.33
CA ASP A 289 -1.55 -4.46 22.59
C ASP A 289 -1.43 -2.94 22.33
N LEU A 290 -2.28 -2.38 21.48
CA LEU A 290 -2.33 -0.94 21.24
C LEU A 290 -3.25 -0.22 22.22
N ILE A 291 -4.33 -0.87 22.66
CA ILE A 291 -5.28 -0.35 23.65
C ILE A 291 -4.63 -0.28 25.02
N ILE A 292 -3.87 -1.30 25.40
CA ILE A 292 -3.12 -1.42 26.65
C ILE A 292 -1.64 -1.56 26.30
N PRO A 293 -0.96 -0.46 25.93
CA PRO A 293 0.42 -0.50 25.45
C PRO A 293 1.42 -0.88 26.54
N ASP A 294 1.13 -0.59 27.80
CA ASP A 294 1.96 -0.95 28.95
C ASP A 294 1.11 -1.72 29.97
N ASP A 295 1.18 -3.04 29.90
CA ASP A 295 0.43 -3.93 30.80
C ASP A 295 1.04 -4.05 32.20
N SER A 296 2.20 -3.43 32.43
CA SER A 296 2.81 -3.28 33.76
C SER A 296 2.10 -2.20 34.59
N LEU A 297 1.32 -1.32 33.95
CA LEU A 297 0.48 -0.32 34.64
C LEU A 297 -0.76 -0.97 35.21
N THR A 298 -1.24 -0.41 36.34
CA THR A 298 -2.53 -0.78 36.92
C THR A 298 -3.65 -0.04 36.20
N LEU A 299 -4.89 -0.48 36.35
CA LEU A 299 -6.06 0.24 35.82
C LEU A 299 -6.18 1.64 36.43
N ASN A 300 -5.82 1.82 37.69
CA ASN A 300 -5.80 3.14 38.34
C ASN A 300 -4.71 4.04 37.81
N GLU A 301 -3.62 3.47 37.31
CA GLU A 301 -2.51 4.20 36.66
C GLU A 301 -2.77 4.53 35.19
N GLY A 302 -3.92 4.16 34.66
CA GLY A 302 -4.29 4.43 33.28
C GLY A 302 -3.77 3.44 32.25
N ALA A 303 -3.80 2.14 32.58
CA ALA A 303 -3.37 1.09 31.66
C ALA A 303 -4.12 1.13 30.32
N ILE A 304 -5.42 1.50 30.33
CA ILE A 304 -6.24 1.63 29.13
C ILE A 304 -6.00 3.03 28.53
N ALA A 305 -5.37 3.08 27.36
CA ALA A 305 -4.92 4.33 26.73
C ALA A 305 -5.79 4.81 25.57
N VAL A 306 -6.82 4.06 25.17
CA VAL A 306 -7.68 4.40 24.03
C VAL A 306 -8.60 5.60 24.33
N PRO A 307 -8.94 6.46 23.34
CA PRO A 307 -9.89 7.56 23.55
C PRO A 307 -11.23 7.11 24.16
N GLY A 308 -11.71 7.90 25.11
CA GLY A 308 -12.92 7.57 25.87
C GLY A 308 -12.68 6.75 27.13
N TRP A 309 -11.50 6.14 27.26
CA TRP A 309 -11.09 5.35 28.41
C TRP A 309 -9.83 5.88 29.10
N GLN A 310 -9.27 6.98 28.61
CA GLN A 310 -8.08 7.62 29.19
C GLN A 310 -8.33 8.10 30.62
N SER A 311 -9.58 8.44 30.95
CA SER A 311 -10.01 8.84 32.29
C SER A 311 -10.31 7.67 33.22
N SER A 312 -10.08 6.43 32.80
CA SER A 312 -10.38 5.23 33.62
C SER A 312 -9.59 5.16 34.92
N GLY A 313 -8.45 5.86 35.01
CA GLY A 313 -7.69 6.06 36.24
C GLY A 313 -8.22 7.17 37.15
N ASP A 314 -9.12 8.03 36.69
CA ASP A 314 -9.75 9.10 37.45
C ASP A 314 -10.97 8.59 38.21
N LYS A 315 -10.91 8.65 39.53
CA LYS A 315 -11.95 8.16 40.41
C LYS A 315 -13.32 8.82 40.20
N LYS A 316 -13.38 9.96 39.52
CA LYS A 316 -14.60 10.68 39.21
C LYS A 316 -15.23 10.30 37.88
N SER A 317 -14.56 9.49 37.06
CA SER A 317 -15.06 9.13 35.74
C SER A 317 -16.05 7.96 35.78
N TYR A 318 -16.97 7.92 34.82
CA TYR A 318 -17.92 6.81 34.66
C TYR A 318 -17.19 5.50 34.34
N ALA A 319 -16.13 5.58 33.54
CA ALA A 319 -15.30 4.41 33.18
C ALA A 319 -14.67 3.77 34.43
N HIS A 320 -14.13 4.60 35.33
CA HIS A 320 -13.57 4.12 36.59
C HIS A 320 -14.65 3.48 37.50
N ALA A 321 -15.85 4.08 37.56
CA ALA A 321 -16.97 3.51 38.35
C ALA A 321 -17.37 2.13 37.81
N CYS A 322 -17.39 1.93 36.50
CA CYS A 322 -17.67 0.62 35.91
C CYS A 322 -16.56 -0.41 36.26
N LEU A 323 -15.30 0.00 36.23
CA LEU A 323 -14.19 -0.89 36.60
C LEU A 323 -14.24 -1.25 38.09
N GLU A 324 -14.59 -0.31 38.97
CA GLU A 324 -14.76 -0.60 40.38
C GLU A 324 -15.90 -1.61 40.64
N ALA A 325 -17.00 -1.46 39.91
CA ALA A 325 -18.12 -2.39 40.02
C ALA A 325 -17.73 -3.80 39.55
N LEU A 326 -16.95 -3.92 38.49
CA LEU A 326 -16.41 -5.20 38.04
C LEU A 326 -15.43 -5.79 39.05
N ALA A 327 -14.57 -4.96 39.65
CA ALA A 327 -13.62 -5.40 40.68
C ALA A 327 -14.31 -6.00 41.91
N GLU A 328 -15.41 -5.39 42.34
CA GLU A 328 -16.23 -5.94 43.45
C GLU A 328 -16.90 -7.25 43.08
N GLU A 329 -17.54 -7.31 41.91
CA GLU A 329 -18.31 -8.50 41.49
C GLU A 329 -17.42 -9.69 41.19
N TYR A 330 -16.29 -9.46 40.49
CA TYR A 330 -15.37 -10.51 40.04
C TYR A 330 -14.11 -10.66 40.92
N LYS A 331 -14.05 -9.92 42.02
CA LYS A 331 -13.03 -10.05 43.09
C LYS A 331 -11.60 -9.90 42.60
N PHE A 332 -11.29 -8.79 41.93
CA PHE A 332 -9.94 -8.40 41.60
C PHE A 332 -9.65 -6.97 42.06
N SER A 333 -8.37 -6.60 42.10
CA SER A 333 -7.93 -5.26 42.50
C SER A 333 -7.57 -4.39 41.29
N LEU A 334 -7.99 -3.10 41.29
CA LEU A 334 -7.55 -2.12 40.28
C LEU A 334 -6.10 -1.65 40.48
N ASP A 335 -5.48 -2.00 41.61
CA ASP A 335 -4.10 -1.63 41.97
C ASP A 335 -3.07 -2.73 41.60
N VAL A 336 -3.48 -3.78 40.92
CA VAL A 336 -2.60 -4.84 40.40
C VAL A 336 -2.28 -4.55 38.95
N PRO A 337 -1.01 -4.69 38.47
CA PRO A 337 -0.68 -4.54 37.08
C PRO A 337 -1.60 -5.38 36.19
N PHE A 338 -2.00 -4.84 35.03
CA PHE A 338 -2.98 -5.52 34.15
C PHE A 338 -2.52 -6.93 33.75
N LYS A 339 -1.21 -7.11 33.51
CA LYS A 339 -0.63 -8.42 33.16
C LYS A 339 -0.79 -9.48 34.27
N ASP A 340 -0.87 -9.05 35.52
CA ASP A 340 -0.94 -9.93 36.70
C ASP A 340 -2.38 -10.18 37.17
N LEU A 341 -3.40 -9.59 36.50
CA LEU A 341 -4.80 -9.85 36.79
C LEU A 341 -5.17 -11.30 36.44
N PRO A 342 -6.12 -11.93 37.18
CA PRO A 342 -6.66 -13.23 36.80
C PRO A 342 -7.22 -13.20 35.37
N GLU A 343 -7.13 -14.31 34.65
CA GLU A 343 -7.64 -14.39 33.26
C GLU A 343 -9.13 -14.11 33.17
N GLU A 344 -9.92 -14.50 34.15
CA GLU A 344 -11.35 -14.18 34.25
C GLU A 344 -11.58 -12.67 34.34
N ALA A 345 -10.77 -11.96 35.13
CA ALA A 345 -10.85 -10.49 35.26
C ALA A 345 -10.51 -9.80 33.92
N LYS A 346 -9.44 -10.21 33.25
CA LYS A 346 -9.08 -9.70 31.93
C LYS A 346 -10.19 -9.92 30.91
N HIS A 347 -10.76 -11.12 30.88
CA HIS A 347 -11.85 -11.48 29.98
C HIS A 347 -13.08 -10.58 30.18
N VAL A 348 -13.49 -10.35 31.43
CA VAL A 348 -14.64 -9.51 31.75
C VAL A 348 -14.40 -8.06 31.37
N ILE A 349 -13.22 -7.53 31.63
CA ILE A 349 -12.84 -6.15 31.27
C ILE A 349 -12.94 -5.96 29.77
N LEU A 350 -12.40 -6.90 28.98
CA LEU A 350 -12.30 -6.80 27.53
C LEU A 350 -13.61 -7.17 26.81
N TYR A 351 -14.31 -8.21 27.23
CA TYR A 351 -15.45 -8.79 26.51
C TYR A 351 -16.81 -8.60 27.19
N GLY A 352 -16.82 -8.07 28.41
CA GLY A 352 -18.06 -7.76 29.11
C GLY A 352 -18.63 -8.89 29.97
N THR A 353 -19.78 -8.60 30.59
CA THR A 353 -20.45 -9.47 31.55
C THR A 353 -21.49 -10.43 30.95
N GLU A 354 -21.60 -10.47 29.62
CA GLU A 354 -22.53 -11.33 28.86
C GLU A 354 -24.01 -11.16 29.30
N GLY A 355 -24.42 -9.92 29.58
CA GLY A 355 -25.81 -9.61 29.96
C GLY A 355 -26.07 -9.56 31.44
N GLU A 356 -25.13 -9.96 32.28
CA GLU A 356 -25.24 -9.80 33.72
C GLU A 356 -25.10 -8.33 34.13
N LYS A 357 -26.02 -7.83 34.96
CA LYS A 357 -25.99 -6.45 35.43
C LYS A 357 -25.06 -6.28 36.63
N ILE A 358 -24.23 -5.24 36.59
CA ILE A 358 -23.37 -4.84 37.70
C ILE A 358 -23.93 -3.61 38.39
N TYR A 359 -23.70 -3.47 39.70
CA TYR A 359 -24.12 -2.33 40.49
C TYR A 359 -23.05 -1.25 40.47
N VAL A 360 -23.33 -0.13 39.75
CA VAL A 360 -22.39 0.95 39.52
C VAL A 360 -22.69 2.12 40.46
N HIS A 361 -21.74 2.53 41.27
CA HIS A 361 -21.80 3.73 42.10
C HIS A 361 -21.28 4.96 41.32
N TYR A 362 -22.21 5.63 40.62
CA TYR A 362 -21.90 6.83 39.85
C TYR A 362 -23.08 7.77 39.83
N LYS A 363 -22.83 9.06 40.15
CA LYS A 363 -23.90 10.07 40.15
C LYS A 363 -24.17 10.50 38.70
N SER A 364 -25.22 9.94 38.11
CA SER A 364 -25.65 10.28 36.76
C SER A 364 -26.31 11.66 36.71
N ALA A 365 -25.84 12.52 35.81
CA ALA A 365 -26.45 13.81 35.51
C ALA A 365 -27.86 13.67 34.89
N TYR A 366 -28.15 12.50 34.29
CA TYR A 366 -29.44 12.23 33.63
C TYR A 366 -30.49 11.65 34.55
N ASN A 367 -30.13 10.80 35.51
CA ASN A 367 -31.07 10.06 36.34
C ASN A 367 -31.16 10.54 37.78
N GLY A 368 -30.26 11.41 38.26
CA GLY A 368 -30.21 11.90 39.63
C GLY A 368 -29.97 10.81 40.69
N LYS A 369 -29.64 9.59 40.29
CA LYS A 369 -29.35 8.47 41.19
C LYS A 369 -27.83 8.34 41.40
N ASP A 370 -27.45 8.06 42.66
CA ASP A 370 -26.03 7.88 43.03
C ASP A 370 -25.51 6.46 42.73
N ALA A 371 -26.40 5.52 42.41
CA ALA A 371 -26.06 4.16 42.07
C ALA A 371 -27.17 3.52 41.21
N PHE A 372 -26.80 2.63 40.30
CA PHE A 372 -27.73 1.95 39.40
C PHE A 372 -27.13 0.63 38.88
N TYR A 373 -28.02 -0.27 38.42
CA TYR A 373 -27.60 -1.47 37.74
C TYR A 373 -27.35 -1.16 36.28
N ALA A 374 -26.17 -1.56 35.75
CA ALA A 374 -25.80 -1.38 34.36
C ALA A 374 -25.28 -2.68 33.75
N ASN A 375 -25.52 -2.84 32.45
CA ASN A 375 -24.94 -3.91 31.67
C ASN A 375 -23.59 -3.42 31.12
N TYR A 376 -22.51 -4.10 31.46
CA TYR A 376 -21.19 -3.79 30.98
C TYR A 376 -20.91 -4.58 29.68
N GLU A 377 -20.84 -3.91 28.54
CA GLU A 377 -20.71 -4.52 27.23
C GLU A 377 -19.29 -5.02 26.90
N GLY A 378 -18.27 -4.58 27.66
CA GLY A 378 -16.86 -4.89 27.41
C GLY A 378 -16.15 -3.78 26.66
N LEU A 379 -14.85 -3.64 26.93
CA LEU A 379 -14.01 -2.61 26.33
C LEU A 379 -14.02 -2.70 24.79
N LEU A 380 -13.79 -3.88 24.23
CA LEU A 380 -13.72 -4.08 22.79
C LEU A 380 -15.06 -3.81 22.08
N ARG A 381 -16.19 -4.27 22.64
CA ARG A 381 -17.51 -4.01 22.07
C ARG A 381 -17.89 -2.55 22.14
N ASN A 382 -17.53 -1.89 23.25
CA ASN A 382 -17.75 -0.45 23.43
C ASN A 382 -17.00 0.35 22.37
N LEU A 383 -15.73 0.01 22.11
CA LEU A 383 -14.91 0.67 21.08
C LEU A 383 -15.46 0.43 19.68
N GLN A 384 -15.87 -0.79 19.36
CA GLN A 384 -16.47 -1.14 18.07
C GLN A 384 -17.76 -0.37 17.83
N ARG A 385 -18.62 -0.26 18.85
CA ARG A 385 -19.87 0.49 18.79
C ARG A 385 -19.61 1.98 18.58
N ARG A 386 -18.70 2.57 19.36
CA ARG A 386 -18.32 3.99 19.22
C ARG A 386 -17.73 4.31 17.85
N TYR A 387 -16.91 3.40 17.32
CA TYR A 387 -16.34 3.55 15.97
C TYR A 387 -17.42 3.55 14.89
N ARG A 388 -18.41 2.67 14.99
CA ARG A 388 -19.52 2.60 14.02
C ARG A 388 -20.47 3.80 14.12
N GLU A 389 -20.73 4.29 15.31
CA GLU A 389 -21.70 5.37 15.56
C GLU A 389 -21.15 6.77 15.31
N THR A 390 -19.83 6.96 15.34
CA THR A 390 -19.26 8.28 15.14
C THR A 390 -19.36 8.73 13.67
N THR A 391 -19.72 10.00 13.48
CA THR A 391 -19.81 10.63 12.16
C THR A 391 -18.61 11.54 11.85
N ALA A 392 -17.80 11.84 12.87
CA ALA A 392 -16.63 12.70 12.73
C ALA A 392 -15.43 11.91 12.19
N GLU A 393 -14.89 12.31 11.04
CA GLU A 393 -13.72 11.68 10.42
C GLU A 393 -12.47 11.70 11.31
N SER A 394 -12.24 12.81 12.05
CA SER A 394 -11.09 12.91 12.95
C SER A 394 -11.15 11.89 14.07
N VAL A 395 -12.33 11.65 14.63
CA VAL A 395 -12.55 10.67 15.70
C VAL A 395 -12.35 9.25 15.17
N LYS A 396 -12.85 8.95 13.96
CA LYS A 396 -12.62 7.65 13.30
C LYS A 396 -11.14 7.38 13.08
N GLN A 397 -10.40 8.38 12.61
CA GLN A 397 -8.95 8.27 12.40
C GLN A 397 -8.20 8.00 13.72
N ASP A 398 -8.62 8.63 14.81
CA ASP A 398 -8.05 8.37 16.14
C ASP A 398 -8.26 6.91 16.56
N TYR A 399 -9.47 6.37 16.38
CA TYR A 399 -9.75 4.96 16.69
C TYR A 399 -8.95 4.01 15.78
N GLU A 400 -8.77 4.34 14.51
CA GLU A 400 -8.00 3.52 13.56
C GLU A 400 -6.54 3.34 13.99
N THR A 401 -5.97 4.27 14.75
CA THR A 401 -4.61 4.14 15.28
C THR A 401 -4.47 3.01 16.30
N TYR A 402 -5.58 2.53 16.87
CA TYR A 402 -5.61 1.42 17.84
C TYR A 402 -6.06 0.10 17.21
N MET A 403 -6.17 0.06 15.88
CA MET A 403 -6.57 -1.12 15.12
C MET A 403 -5.39 -1.73 14.38
N THR A 404 -5.43 -3.04 14.19
CA THR A 404 -4.51 -3.78 13.32
C THR A 404 -5.29 -4.57 12.29
N VAL A 405 -4.64 -4.84 11.17
CA VAL A 405 -5.18 -5.65 10.09
C VAL A 405 -4.84 -7.11 10.37
N THR A 406 -5.86 -7.96 10.48
CA THR A 406 -5.68 -9.40 10.67
C THR A 406 -6.25 -10.17 9.47
N PRO A 407 -5.65 -11.31 9.08
CA PRO A 407 -6.23 -12.13 8.00
C PRO A 407 -7.65 -12.58 8.34
N CYS A 408 -8.51 -12.69 7.33
CA CYS A 408 -9.87 -13.20 7.49
C CYS A 408 -9.83 -14.63 8.06
N GLU A 409 -10.63 -14.92 9.06
CA GLU A 409 -10.68 -16.23 9.74
C GLU A 409 -11.17 -17.35 8.83
N VAL A 410 -12.02 -17.04 7.84
CA VAL A 410 -12.63 -18.03 6.94
C VAL A 410 -11.71 -18.32 5.76
N CYS A 411 -11.25 -17.29 5.06
CA CYS A 411 -10.41 -17.46 3.85
C CYS A 411 -8.91 -17.39 4.11
N HIS A 412 -8.49 -17.05 5.32
CA HIS A 412 -7.06 -16.91 5.70
C HIS A 412 -6.26 -15.97 4.77
N GLY A 413 -6.90 -14.91 4.31
CA GLY A 413 -6.30 -13.92 3.42
C GLY A 413 -6.41 -14.24 1.93
N LYS A 414 -7.04 -15.33 1.56
CA LYS A 414 -7.12 -15.78 0.15
C LYS A 414 -8.24 -15.12 -0.66
N ARG A 415 -9.16 -14.42 -0.01
CA ARG A 415 -10.20 -13.57 -0.59
C ARG A 415 -11.37 -14.30 -1.29
N LEU A 416 -11.25 -15.58 -1.57
CA LEU A 416 -12.20 -16.34 -2.38
C LEU A 416 -12.96 -17.39 -1.55
N LYS A 417 -14.10 -17.83 -2.09
CA LYS A 417 -14.89 -18.92 -1.52
C LYS A 417 -14.11 -20.24 -1.54
N PRO A 418 -14.37 -21.18 -0.62
CA PRO A 418 -13.71 -22.50 -0.61
C PRO A 418 -13.86 -23.27 -1.91
N GLU A 419 -15.01 -23.17 -2.58
CA GLU A 419 -15.28 -23.82 -3.87
C GLU A 419 -14.33 -23.33 -4.98
N SER A 420 -14.07 -22.04 -5.01
CA SER A 420 -13.13 -21.42 -5.96
C SER A 420 -11.69 -21.79 -5.64
N LEU A 421 -11.32 -21.86 -4.36
CA LEU A 421 -9.99 -22.27 -3.92
C LEU A 421 -9.73 -23.77 -4.12
N ALA A 422 -10.75 -24.57 -4.33
CA ALA A 422 -10.62 -26.00 -4.58
C ALA A 422 -10.32 -26.32 -6.05
N VAL A 423 -10.28 -25.33 -6.93
CA VAL A 423 -9.89 -25.51 -8.35
C VAL A 423 -8.38 -25.33 -8.47
N THR A 424 -7.69 -26.31 -9.04
CA THR A 424 -6.22 -26.31 -9.12
C THR A 424 -5.71 -26.51 -10.55
N ILE A 425 -4.52 -25.98 -10.80
CA ILE A 425 -3.69 -26.25 -11.97
C ILE A 425 -2.31 -26.60 -11.46
N GLY A 426 -1.78 -27.75 -11.83
CA GLY A 426 -0.47 -28.18 -11.32
C GLY A 426 -0.42 -28.32 -9.80
N GLY A 427 -1.54 -28.63 -9.16
CA GLY A 427 -1.65 -28.78 -7.71
C GLY A 427 -1.79 -27.47 -6.93
N LYS A 428 -1.85 -26.32 -7.58
CA LYS A 428 -1.97 -25.01 -6.94
C LYS A 428 -3.26 -24.28 -7.33
N ASN A 429 -3.97 -23.74 -6.34
CA ASN A 429 -5.14 -22.89 -6.61
C ASN A 429 -4.72 -21.49 -7.05
N ILE A 430 -5.68 -20.66 -7.46
CA ILE A 430 -5.40 -19.30 -7.94
C ILE A 430 -4.77 -18.41 -6.86
N ALA A 431 -5.16 -18.57 -5.61
CA ALA A 431 -4.57 -17.84 -4.50
C ALA A 431 -3.11 -18.26 -4.26
N ASP A 432 -2.81 -19.56 -4.36
CA ASP A 432 -1.44 -20.07 -4.21
C ASP A 432 -0.51 -19.49 -5.27
N VAL A 433 -0.94 -19.43 -6.53
CA VAL A 433 -0.11 -18.88 -7.61
C VAL A 433 0.05 -17.37 -7.51
N THR A 434 -0.96 -16.66 -7.03
CA THR A 434 -0.83 -15.20 -6.83
C THR A 434 0.05 -14.85 -5.64
N ASP A 435 0.23 -15.75 -4.69
CA ASP A 435 1.15 -15.56 -3.56
C ASP A 435 2.61 -15.88 -3.91
N LEU A 436 2.86 -16.48 -5.07
CA LEU A 436 4.21 -16.68 -5.57
C LEU A 436 4.80 -15.34 -6.05
N SER A 437 6.12 -15.18 -5.91
CA SER A 437 6.79 -14.04 -6.55
C SER A 437 6.65 -14.14 -8.07
N VAL A 438 6.77 -13.01 -8.76
CA VAL A 438 6.66 -12.97 -10.22
C VAL A 438 7.63 -13.96 -10.88
N VAL A 439 8.87 -14.02 -10.42
CA VAL A 439 9.88 -14.96 -10.94
C VAL A 439 9.51 -16.41 -10.64
N ALA A 440 9.01 -16.70 -9.44
CA ALA A 440 8.59 -18.05 -9.06
C ALA A 440 7.35 -18.50 -9.86
N LEU A 441 6.40 -17.59 -10.09
CA LEU A 441 5.22 -17.88 -10.90
C LEU A 441 5.57 -18.12 -12.37
N HIS A 442 6.49 -17.33 -12.91
CA HIS A 442 7.00 -17.52 -14.28
C HIS A 442 7.64 -18.91 -14.45
N ASP A 443 8.47 -19.31 -13.48
CA ASP A 443 9.10 -20.63 -13.45
C ASP A 443 8.06 -21.76 -13.31
N PHE A 444 7.09 -21.59 -12.42
CA PHE A 444 5.99 -22.55 -12.23
C PHE A 444 5.22 -22.79 -13.52
N ILE A 445 4.86 -21.73 -14.23
CA ILE A 445 4.11 -21.83 -15.50
C ILE A 445 4.98 -22.48 -16.58
N SER A 446 6.27 -22.17 -16.64
CA SER A 446 7.20 -22.76 -17.60
C SER A 446 7.38 -24.26 -17.42
N LYS A 447 7.24 -24.76 -16.19
CA LYS A 447 7.41 -26.18 -15.83
C LYS A 447 6.10 -26.95 -15.69
N LEU A 448 4.95 -26.30 -16.03
CA LEU A 448 3.64 -26.98 -15.94
C LEU A 448 3.58 -28.20 -16.90
N GLU A 449 3.19 -29.33 -16.33
CA GLU A 449 2.84 -30.51 -17.08
C GLU A 449 1.34 -30.53 -17.31
N LEU A 450 0.93 -30.28 -18.55
CA LEU A 450 -0.46 -30.24 -18.95
C LEU A 450 -0.78 -31.38 -19.93
N THR A 451 -2.02 -31.83 -19.90
CA THR A 451 -2.51 -32.75 -20.93
C THR A 451 -2.57 -32.05 -22.29
N ASP A 452 -2.58 -32.81 -23.39
CA ASP A 452 -2.66 -32.23 -24.74
C ASP A 452 -3.91 -31.34 -24.90
N ARG A 453 -5.03 -31.73 -24.30
CA ARG A 453 -6.25 -30.95 -24.29
C ARG A 453 -6.11 -29.63 -23.54
N GLN A 454 -5.50 -29.67 -22.37
CA GLN A 454 -5.23 -28.45 -21.56
C GLN A 454 -4.28 -27.49 -22.27
N LYS A 455 -3.24 -28.04 -22.94
CA LYS A 455 -2.31 -27.25 -23.77
C LYS A 455 -3.05 -26.57 -24.92
N MET A 456 -3.92 -27.26 -25.60
CA MET A 456 -4.68 -26.72 -26.72
C MET A 456 -5.62 -25.59 -26.28
N ILE A 457 -6.31 -25.76 -25.16
CA ILE A 457 -7.25 -24.76 -24.64
C ILE A 457 -6.53 -23.55 -24.05
N GLY A 458 -5.45 -23.79 -23.29
CA GLY A 458 -4.79 -22.77 -22.48
C GLY A 458 -3.57 -22.11 -23.12
N ALA A 459 -3.10 -22.56 -24.29
CA ALA A 459 -1.86 -22.08 -24.90
C ALA A 459 -1.79 -20.57 -25.09
N GLN A 460 -2.87 -19.96 -25.58
CA GLN A 460 -2.93 -18.52 -25.83
C GLN A 460 -2.89 -17.72 -24.53
N VAL A 461 -3.64 -18.15 -23.54
CA VAL A 461 -3.71 -17.50 -22.21
C VAL A 461 -2.37 -17.62 -21.49
N LEU A 462 -1.77 -18.81 -21.50
CA LEU A 462 -0.46 -19.06 -20.91
C LEU A 462 0.64 -18.18 -21.55
N LYS A 463 0.61 -18.06 -22.86
CA LYS A 463 1.54 -17.20 -23.60
C LYS A 463 1.42 -15.74 -23.16
N GLU A 464 0.21 -15.25 -23.01
CA GLU A 464 -0.05 -13.87 -22.57
C GLU A 464 0.39 -13.64 -21.12
N ILE A 465 0.12 -14.60 -20.23
CA ILE A 465 0.59 -14.53 -18.84
C ILE A 465 2.12 -14.50 -18.77
N GLN A 466 2.79 -15.38 -19.52
CA GLN A 466 4.25 -15.44 -19.55
C GLN A 466 4.86 -14.15 -20.08
N ALA A 467 4.27 -13.56 -21.13
CA ALA A 467 4.73 -12.31 -21.69
C ALA A 467 4.65 -11.16 -20.65
N ARG A 468 3.52 -11.05 -19.97
CA ARG A 468 3.31 -9.99 -18.96
C ARG A 468 4.21 -10.17 -17.74
N LEU A 469 4.39 -11.39 -17.27
CA LEU A 469 5.35 -11.70 -16.20
C LEU A 469 6.78 -11.36 -16.62
N GLY A 470 7.14 -11.66 -17.87
CA GLY A 470 8.44 -11.34 -18.43
C GLY A 470 8.71 -9.82 -18.44
N PHE A 471 7.72 -9.01 -18.78
CA PHE A 471 7.85 -7.56 -18.73
C PHE A 471 8.10 -7.04 -17.31
N MET A 472 7.42 -7.63 -16.32
CA MET A 472 7.65 -7.28 -14.91
C MET A 472 9.05 -7.66 -14.45
N ILE A 473 9.55 -8.82 -14.85
CA ILE A 473 10.93 -9.25 -14.56
C ILE A 473 11.94 -8.28 -15.18
N ASN A 474 11.69 -7.86 -16.41
CA ASN A 474 12.59 -6.96 -17.14
C ASN A 474 12.72 -5.56 -16.50
N VAL A 475 11.70 -5.11 -15.77
CA VAL A 475 11.77 -3.82 -15.06
C VAL A 475 12.22 -3.95 -13.59
N GLY A 476 12.69 -5.14 -13.19
CA GLY A 476 13.22 -5.35 -11.85
C GLY A 476 12.17 -5.66 -10.77
N LEU A 477 10.95 -6.04 -11.15
CA LEU A 477 9.84 -6.35 -10.23
C LEU A 477 9.66 -7.86 -10.02
N ASP A 478 10.70 -8.64 -10.19
CA ASP A 478 10.68 -10.12 -10.06
C ASP A 478 10.34 -10.62 -8.65
N TYR A 479 10.55 -9.81 -7.64
CA TYR A 479 10.26 -10.14 -6.23
C TYR A 479 8.82 -9.88 -5.79
N LEU A 480 8.03 -9.12 -6.55
CA LEU A 480 6.64 -8.82 -6.19
C LEU A 480 5.75 -10.05 -6.30
N THR A 481 4.69 -10.08 -5.48
CA THR A 481 3.62 -11.06 -5.58
C THR A 481 2.39 -10.41 -6.23
N LEU A 482 1.62 -11.17 -6.99
CA LEU A 482 0.40 -10.65 -7.62
C LEU A 482 -0.71 -10.35 -6.59
N SER A 483 -0.67 -10.99 -5.44
CA SER A 483 -1.62 -10.77 -4.35
C SER A 483 -1.36 -9.49 -3.55
N ARG A 484 -0.20 -8.87 -3.74
CA ARG A 484 0.18 -7.67 -3.00
C ARG A 484 -0.78 -6.51 -3.31
N ALA A 485 -1.32 -5.89 -2.27
CA ALA A 485 -2.20 -4.74 -2.40
C ALA A 485 -1.44 -3.53 -2.98
N THR A 486 -2.06 -2.82 -3.92
CA THR A 486 -1.44 -1.66 -4.56
C THR A 486 -1.13 -0.53 -3.59
N GLY A 487 -1.93 -0.39 -2.52
CA GLY A 487 -1.70 0.59 -1.47
C GLY A 487 -0.40 0.39 -0.67
N THR A 488 0.20 -0.81 -0.73
CA THR A 488 1.45 -1.14 -0.05
C THR A 488 2.69 -0.93 -0.92
N LEU A 489 2.49 -0.59 -2.20
CA LEU A 489 3.59 -0.39 -3.14
C LEU A 489 4.28 0.96 -2.89
N SER A 490 5.61 0.99 -3.05
CA SER A 490 6.34 2.25 -3.13
C SER A 490 5.97 2.99 -4.42
N GLY A 491 6.21 4.30 -4.46
CA GLY A 491 5.98 5.10 -5.67
C GLY A 491 6.75 4.56 -6.87
N GLY A 492 7.99 4.16 -6.65
CA GLY A 492 8.84 3.56 -7.69
C GLY A 492 8.31 2.22 -8.18
N GLU A 493 7.84 1.37 -7.29
CA GLU A 493 7.23 0.08 -7.67
C GLU A 493 5.99 0.26 -8.53
N ALA A 494 5.09 1.16 -8.12
CA ALA A 494 3.88 1.48 -8.88
C ALA A 494 4.22 2.06 -10.26
N GLN A 495 5.21 2.92 -10.34
CA GLN A 495 5.70 3.49 -11.59
C GLN A 495 6.25 2.42 -12.54
N ARG A 496 7.05 1.49 -12.03
CA ARG A 496 7.61 0.39 -12.82
C ARG A 496 6.55 -0.60 -13.31
N ILE A 497 5.49 -0.81 -12.52
CA ILE A 497 4.33 -1.60 -12.97
C ILE A 497 3.69 -0.94 -14.20
N ARG A 498 3.49 0.37 -14.17
CA ARG A 498 2.95 1.11 -15.32
C ARG A 498 3.89 1.02 -16.54
N LEU A 499 5.19 1.12 -16.31
CA LEU A 499 6.20 0.96 -17.35
C LEU A 499 6.12 -0.43 -17.99
N ALA A 500 6.06 -1.48 -17.20
CA ALA A 500 5.90 -2.85 -17.68
C ALA A 500 4.64 -3.03 -18.53
N THR A 501 3.53 -2.44 -18.08
CA THR A 501 2.25 -2.47 -18.79
C THR A 501 2.35 -1.74 -20.14
N GLN A 502 3.02 -0.59 -20.19
CA GLN A 502 3.20 0.17 -21.42
C GLN A 502 4.12 -0.53 -22.43
N ILE A 503 5.18 -1.18 -21.97
CA ILE A 503 6.03 -2.01 -22.85
C ILE A 503 5.19 -3.12 -23.48
N GLY A 504 4.30 -3.74 -22.69
CA GLY A 504 3.41 -4.81 -23.14
C GLY A 504 2.33 -4.34 -24.12
N SER A 505 1.95 -3.05 -24.09
CA SER A 505 0.91 -2.51 -24.97
C SER A 505 1.34 -2.42 -26.43
N GLY A 506 2.66 -2.35 -26.71
CA GLY A 506 3.20 -2.25 -28.06
C GLY A 506 2.85 -0.97 -28.79
N LEU A 507 2.42 0.09 -28.08
CA LEU A 507 2.12 1.39 -28.68
C LEU A 507 3.34 2.01 -29.33
N VAL A 508 3.13 2.68 -30.47
CA VAL A 508 4.16 3.31 -31.28
C VAL A 508 3.83 4.79 -31.49
N GLY A 509 4.82 5.63 -31.57
CA GLY A 509 4.64 7.07 -31.86
C GLY A 509 4.12 7.86 -30.67
N VAL A 510 4.30 7.38 -29.46
CA VAL A 510 3.87 8.03 -28.21
C VAL A 510 5.07 8.71 -27.55
N ALA A 511 4.83 9.84 -26.89
CA ALA A 511 5.82 10.47 -26.03
C ALA A 511 5.55 10.04 -24.59
N TYR A 512 6.46 9.26 -24.01
CA TYR A 512 6.40 8.85 -22.61
C TYR A 512 7.19 9.82 -21.76
N ILE A 513 6.59 10.34 -20.72
CA ILE A 513 7.20 11.27 -19.78
C ILE A 513 7.27 10.59 -18.44
N LEU A 514 8.48 10.29 -17.96
CA LEU A 514 8.75 9.54 -16.76
C LEU A 514 9.39 10.43 -15.70
N ASP A 515 8.95 10.29 -14.46
CA ASP A 515 9.49 11.03 -13.33
C ASP A 515 10.30 10.10 -12.42
N GLU A 516 11.65 10.22 -12.51
CA GLU A 516 12.61 9.50 -11.68
C GLU A 516 12.35 7.99 -11.57
N PRO A 517 12.36 7.25 -12.69
CA PRO A 517 12.03 5.82 -12.68
C PRO A 517 13.02 4.95 -11.92
N SER A 518 14.26 5.43 -11.69
CA SER A 518 15.28 4.70 -10.92
C SER A 518 15.12 4.80 -9.41
N ILE A 519 14.09 5.50 -8.92
CA ILE A 519 13.90 5.74 -7.49
C ILE A 519 13.75 4.42 -6.72
N GLY A 520 14.51 4.29 -5.62
CA GLY A 520 14.46 3.10 -4.79
C GLY A 520 15.13 1.85 -5.37
N LEU A 521 15.86 1.97 -6.49
CA LEU A 521 16.53 0.84 -7.13
C LEU A 521 18.00 0.73 -6.73
N HIS A 522 18.42 -0.51 -6.42
CA HIS A 522 19.83 -0.85 -6.36
C HIS A 522 20.44 -0.76 -7.77
N GLN A 523 21.74 -0.51 -7.87
CA GLN A 523 22.43 -0.38 -9.16
C GLN A 523 22.23 -1.59 -10.07
N ARG A 524 22.18 -2.80 -9.52
CA ARG A 524 21.88 -4.02 -10.27
C ARG A 524 20.53 -3.94 -10.99
N ASP A 525 19.51 -3.48 -10.30
CA ASP A 525 18.13 -3.40 -10.84
C ASP A 525 18.00 -2.23 -11.82
N ASN A 526 18.81 -1.18 -11.63
CA ASN A 526 18.82 -0.02 -12.52
C ASN A 526 19.28 -0.38 -13.95
N ASP A 527 20.21 -1.33 -14.10
CA ASP A 527 20.63 -1.81 -15.41
C ASP A 527 19.47 -2.45 -16.18
N LYS A 528 18.60 -3.19 -15.50
CA LYS A 528 17.40 -3.78 -16.09
C LYS A 528 16.39 -2.71 -16.50
N LEU A 529 16.22 -1.68 -15.70
CA LEU A 529 15.34 -0.55 -16.00
C LEU A 529 15.81 0.20 -17.25
N ILE A 530 17.11 0.50 -17.34
CA ILE A 530 17.70 1.17 -18.50
C ILE A 530 17.48 0.36 -19.78
N ALA A 531 17.66 -0.96 -19.70
CA ALA A 531 17.42 -1.86 -20.83
C ALA A 531 15.92 -1.83 -21.25
N ALA A 532 15.00 -1.78 -20.29
CA ALA A 532 13.57 -1.68 -20.55
C ALA A 532 13.19 -0.35 -21.21
N LEU A 533 13.79 0.76 -20.76
CA LEU A 533 13.59 2.09 -21.35
C LEU A 533 14.11 2.14 -22.80
N LYS A 534 15.27 1.57 -23.08
CA LYS A 534 15.81 1.48 -24.43
C LYS A 534 14.92 0.65 -25.35
N ARG A 535 14.35 -0.44 -24.84
CA ARG A 535 13.40 -1.26 -25.59
C ARG A 535 12.14 -0.46 -25.95
N LEU A 536 11.61 0.32 -25.03
CA LEU A 536 10.44 1.17 -25.25
C LEU A 536 10.72 2.23 -26.34
N ARG A 537 11.90 2.84 -26.29
CA ARG A 537 12.38 3.75 -27.35
C ARG A 537 12.47 3.05 -28.71
N ASP A 538 13.05 1.85 -28.75
CA ASP A 538 13.27 1.10 -30.00
C ASP A 538 11.96 0.67 -30.67
N LEU A 539 10.86 0.62 -29.91
CA LEU A 539 9.52 0.39 -30.45
C LEU A 539 8.98 1.58 -31.25
N GLY A 540 9.70 2.71 -31.31
CA GLY A 540 9.30 3.90 -32.06
C GLY A 540 8.67 4.99 -31.19
N ASN A 541 9.04 5.07 -29.92
CA ASN A 541 8.52 6.06 -28.96
C ASN A 541 9.60 7.07 -28.56
N THR A 542 9.17 8.26 -28.18
CA THR A 542 10.01 9.28 -27.57
C THR A 542 9.95 9.14 -26.05
N LEU A 543 11.11 9.10 -25.40
CA LEU A 543 11.18 9.08 -23.94
C LEU A 543 11.74 10.38 -23.40
N LEU A 544 11.00 11.03 -22.51
CA LEU A 544 11.45 12.19 -21.75
C LEU A 544 11.51 11.75 -20.28
N VAL A 545 12.70 11.64 -19.73
CA VAL A 545 12.90 11.12 -18.38
C VAL A 545 13.50 12.21 -17.51
N VAL A 546 12.80 12.60 -16.45
CA VAL A 546 13.36 13.45 -15.40
C VAL A 546 14.17 12.56 -14.48
N GLU A 547 15.49 12.76 -14.43
CA GLU A 547 16.37 11.84 -13.72
C GLU A 547 17.60 12.53 -13.15
N HIS A 548 18.16 11.95 -12.10
CA HIS A 548 19.39 12.38 -11.44
C HIS A 548 20.45 11.27 -11.41
N ASP A 549 20.11 10.08 -11.89
CA ASP A 549 20.99 8.92 -11.88
C ASP A 549 22.06 9.01 -12.96
N GLU A 550 23.33 8.82 -12.58
CA GLU A 550 24.48 8.88 -13.46
C GLU A 550 24.39 7.87 -14.61
N ASP A 551 24.06 6.62 -14.31
CA ASP A 551 23.99 5.55 -15.30
C ASP A 551 22.89 5.82 -16.33
N THR A 552 21.76 6.35 -15.90
CA THR A 552 20.66 6.74 -16.79
C THR A 552 21.07 7.87 -17.73
N MET A 553 21.77 8.88 -17.22
CA MET A 553 22.27 9.99 -18.03
C MET A 553 23.29 9.52 -19.06
N LEU A 554 24.21 8.64 -18.67
CA LEU A 554 25.21 8.08 -19.57
C LEU A 554 24.60 7.19 -20.65
N ALA A 555 23.50 6.53 -20.36
CA ALA A 555 22.77 5.66 -21.30
C ALA A 555 21.84 6.44 -22.23
N ALA A 556 21.54 7.69 -21.93
CA ALA A 556 20.61 8.52 -22.71
C ALA A 556 21.21 8.95 -24.05
N ASP A 557 20.36 9.08 -25.06
CA ASP A 557 20.73 9.59 -26.36
C ASP A 557 20.97 11.10 -26.35
N HIS A 558 20.26 11.80 -25.45
CA HIS A 558 20.32 13.26 -25.35
C HIS A 558 20.04 13.66 -23.90
N VAL A 559 20.81 14.60 -23.37
CA VAL A 559 20.65 15.12 -22.00
C VAL A 559 20.41 16.62 -22.07
N ILE A 560 19.43 17.09 -21.32
CA ILE A 560 19.10 18.51 -21.20
C ILE A 560 19.30 18.90 -19.72
N ASP A 561 20.23 19.84 -19.50
CA ASP A 561 20.52 20.35 -18.15
C ASP A 561 19.81 21.69 -17.94
N ILE A 562 18.94 21.73 -16.96
CA ILE A 562 18.14 22.92 -16.61
C ILE A 562 18.66 23.52 -15.32
N GLY A 563 18.84 24.80 -15.32
CA GLY A 563 19.38 25.55 -14.20
C GLY A 563 19.49 27.03 -14.48
N PRO A 564 20.61 27.68 -14.08
CA PRO A 564 21.77 27.15 -13.33
C PRO A 564 21.50 26.86 -11.83
N GLY A 565 20.46 27.44 -11.25
CA GLY A 565 20.10 27.25 -9.86
C GLY A 565 18.67 26.75 -9.69
N ALA A 566 18.06 27.03 -8.53
CA ALA A 566 16.71 26.64 -8.19
C ALA A 566 15.79 27.89 -8.06
N GLY A 567 14.49 27.70 -8.25
CA GLY A 567 13.49 28.78 -8.14
C GLY A 567 13.77 29.92 -9.10
N ALA A 568 13.88 31.16 -8.58
CA ALA A 568 14.14 32.35 -9.41
C ALA A 568 15.50 32.30 -10.14
N ASN A 569 16.44 31.52 -9.66
CA ASN A 569 17.77 31.35 -10.27
C ASN A 569 17.82 30.19 -11.27
N GLY A 570 16.71 29.46 -11.46
CA GLY A 570 16.59 28.39 -12.40
C GLY A 570 15.79 28.75 -13.65
N GLY A 571 15.25 27.76 -14.32
CA GLY A 571 14.35 27.94 -15.45
C GLY A 571 15.01 28.19 -16.80
N GLU A 572 16.31 28.02 -16.90
CA GLU A 572 17.07 28.19 -18.15
C GLU A 572 17.70 26.87 -18.62
N VAL A 573 17.85 26.67 -19.91
CA VAL A 573 18.61 25.55 -20.47
C VAL A 573 20.08 25.88 -20.41
N VAL A 574 20.81 25.24 -19.51
CA VAL A 574 22.26 25.46 -19.33
C VAL A 574 23.05 24.80 -20.45
N ALA A 575 22.68 23.54 -20.75
CA ALA A 575 23.35 22.76 -21.77
C ALA A 575 22.42 21.67 -22.30
N GLN A 576 22.65 21.25 -23.56
CA GLN A 576 21.98 20.08 -24.11
C GLN A 576 22.90 19.39 -25.14
N GLY A 577 22.71 18.08 -25.25
CA GLY A 577 23.50 17.26 -26.14
C GLY A 577 23.69 15.85 -25.59
N THR A 578 24.70 15.12 -26.10
CA THR A 578 25.07 13.83 -25.54
C THR A 578 25.67 14.00 -24.14
N ALA A 579 25.76 12.90 -23.34
CA ALA A 579 26.39 12.96 -22.05
C ALA A 579 27.85 13.50 -22.11
N GLU A 580 28.60 13.12 -23.10
CA GLU A 580 29.98 13.62 -23.33
C GLU A 580 30.00 15.14 -23.55
N GLU A 581 29.07 15.67 -24.35
CA GLU A 581 28.94 17.11 -24.58
C GLU A 581 28.59 17.88 -23.31
N ILE A 582 27.74 17.32 -22.46
CA ILE A 582 27.41 17.88 -21.16
C ILE A 582 28.64 17.91 -20.24
N MET A 583 29.44 16.83 -20.23
CA MET A 583 30.68 16.75 -19.43
C MET A 583 31.70 17.82 -19.81
N GLN A 584 31.72 18.23 -21.06
CA GLN A 584 32.65 19.23 -21.56
C GLN A 584 32.17 20.67 -21.36
N CYS A 585 30.89 20.87 -21.00
CA CYS A 585 30.35 22.19 -20.76
C CYS A 585 30.84 22.76 -19.40
N PRO A 586 31.62 23.87 -19.40
CA PRO A 586 32.15 24.41 -18.14
C PRO A 586 31.06 25.01 -17.22
N GLU A 587 29.93 25.40 -17.77
CA GLU A 587 28.82 26.03 -17.05
C GLU A 587 27.86 25.00 -16.42
N SER A 588 27.93 23.73 -16.85
CA SER A 588 27.06 22.68 -16.36
C SER A 588 27.59 22.06 -15.07
N ILE A 589 26.83 22.21 -13.97
CA ILE A 589 27.13 21.54 -12.70
C ILE A 589 26.97 20.03 -12.86
N THR A 590 25.96 19.59 -13.59
CA THR A 590 25.74 18.17 -13.92
C THR A 590 26.96 17.62 -14.67
N GLY A 591 27.46 18.33 -15.66
CA GLY A 591 28.65 17.94 -16.40
C GLY A 591 29.90 17.87 -15.53
N ALA A 592 30.03 18.77 -14.56
CA ALA A 592 31.15 18.77 -13.61
C ALA A 592 31.15 17.50 -12.74
N TYR A 593 29.98 17.07 -12.25
CA TYR A 593 29.88 15.83 -11.50
C TYR A 593 30.04 14.56 -12.36
N LEU A 594 29.46 14.53 -13.54
CA LEU A 594 29.59 13.40 -14.49
C LEU A 594 31.04 13.19 -14.95
N SER A 595 31.79 14.26 -15.19
CA SER A 595 33.18 14.19 -15.63
C SER A 595 34.17 13.91 -14.49
N GLY A 596 33.75 14.01 -13.25
CA GLY A 596 34.60 13.87 -12.08
C GLY A 596 35.36 15.12 -11.67
N ARG A 597 35.12 16.27 -12.31
CA ARG A 597 35.72 17.57 -11.92
C ARG A 597 35.31 17.97 -10.52
N ILE A 598 34.06 17.71 -10.16
CA ILE A 598 33.51 17.82 -8.81
C ILE A 598 33.01 16.42 -8.40
N LYS A 599 33.36 15.98 -7.21
CA LYS A 599 32.92 14.71 -6.68
C LYS A 599 32.71 14.76 -5.18
N ILE A 600 31.87 13.90 -4.67
CA ILE A 600 31.70 13.71 -3.24
C ILE A 600 32.91 12.88 -2.77
N PRO A 601 33.79 13.41 -1.88
CA PRO A 601 35.01 12.72 -1.49
C PRO A 601 34.73 11.52 -0.60
N VAL A 602 35.52 10.46 -0.76
CA VAL A 602 35.54 9.35 0.18
C VAL A 602 36.31 9.82 1.42
N PRO A 603 35.76 9.68 2.64
CA PRO A 603 36.48 10.06 3.86
C PRO A 603 37.80 9.29 4.01
N GLU A 604 38.87 9.98 4.42
CA GLU A 604 40.17 9.35 4.64
C GLU A 604 40.12 8.38 5.81
N GLU A 605 39.38 8.75 6.89
CA GLU A 605 39.23 7.93 8.08
C GLU A 605 37.74 7.66 8.36
N ARG A 606 37.44 6.43 8.78
CA ARG A 606 36.10 6.04 9.22
C ARG A 606 35.98 6.26 10.73
N ARG A 607 34.82 6.75 11.19
CA ARG A 607 34.58 6.93 12.63
C ARG A 607 34.53 5.59 13.34
N THR A 608 35.01 5.58 14.56
CA THR A 608 34.97 4.41 15.41
C THR A 608 33.65 4.39 16.18
N PRO A 609 32.89 3.27 16.21
CA PRO A 609 31.69 3.16 17.01
C PRO A 609 31.95 3.42 18.51
N THR A 610 31.03 4.16 19.15
CA THR A 610 31.05 4.41 20.59
C THR A 610 30.30 3.36 21.39
N GLY A 611 29.54 2.51 20.72
CA GLY A 611 28.75 1.44 21.30
C GLY A 611 27.95 0.74 20.22
N TYR A 612 27.10 -0.19 20.63
CA TYR A 612 26.26 -0.97 19.73
C TYR A 612 24.88 -1.16 20.32
N ILE A 613 23.87 -1.16 19.46
CA ILE A 613 22.57 -1.76 19.76
C ILE A 613 22.41 -3.01 18.89
N GLU A 614 21.79 -4.04 19.42
CA GLU A 614 21.64 -5.31 18.74
C GLU A 614 20.17 -5.69 18.61
N VAL A 615 19.70 -5.90 17.38
CA VAL A 615 18.38 -6.43 17.06
C VAL A 615 18.49 -7.94 17.02
N LEU A 616 17.71 -8.64 17.85
CA LEU A 616 17.71 -10.09 17.97
C LEU A 616 16.46 -10.69 17.33
N GLY A 617 16.66 -11.74 16.52
CA GLY A 617 15.58 -12.55 15.97
C GLY A 617 14.62 -11.81 15.03
N ALA A 618 15.11 -10.86 14.23
CA ALA A 618 14.31 -10.12 13.28
C ALA A 618 13.70 -11.06 12.23
N ARG A 619 12.35 -11.12 12.18
CA ARG A 619 11.61 -12.06 11.31
C ARG A 619 10.35 -11.44 10.68
N GLN A 620 10.24 -10.12 10.67
CA GLN A 620 9.12 -9.43 10.03
C GLN A 620 9.21 -9.54 8.50
N ASN A 621 8.07 -9.76 7.84
CA ASN A 621 7.99 -9.92 6.39
C ASN A 621 8.96 -11.01 5.89
N ASN A 622 9.90 -10.66 5.00
CA ASN A 622 10.85 -11.62 4.42
C ASN A 622 12.14 -11.82 5.24
N LEU A 623 12.27 -11.17 6.40
CA LEU A 623 13.44 -11.35 7.28
C LEU A 623 13.49 -12.77 7.86
N LYS A 624 14.68 -13.39 7.79
CA LYS A 624 14.89 -14.81 8.13
C LYS A 624 15.52 -15.01 9.50
N ASN A 625 14.89 -14.47 10.56
CA ASN A 625 15.32 -14.60 11.95
C ASN A 625 16.78 -14.18 12.14
N ILE A 626 17.09 -12.96 11.69
CA ILE A 626 18.47 -12.44 11.71
C ILE A 626 18.76 -11.61 12.96
N ASP A 627 20.02 -11.62 13.38
CA ASP A 627 20.56 -10.76 14.43
C ASP A 627 21.44 -9.71 13.79
N VAL A 628 21.19 -8.43 14.09
CA VAL A 628 21.88 -7.29 13.47
C VAL A 628 22.39 -6.34 14.53
N LYS A 629 23.68 -5.96 14.44
CA LYS A 629 24.29 -4.94 15.30
C LYS A 629 24.35 -3.60 14.56
N PHE A 630 23.80 -2.58 15.18
CA PHE A 630 23.90 -1.21 14.70
C PHE A 630 24.91 -0.43 15.54
N PRO A 631 26.02 0.02 14.95
CA PRO A 631 27.01 0.82 15.67
C PRO A 631 26.46 2.20 16.01
N LEU A 632 26.85 2.73 17.17
CA LEU A 632 26.43 4.04 17.66
C LEU A 632 27.52 5.10 17.45
N GLY A 633 27.10 6.35 17.28
CA GLY A 633 28.01 7.49 17.10
C GLY A 633 28.60 7.60 15.69
N VAL A 634 28.11 6.80 14.74
CA VAL A 634 28.61 6.73 13.37
C VAL A 634 27.44 6.76 12.37
N MET A 635 27.77 7.00 11.11
CA MET A 635 26.80 6.91 10.01
C MET A 635 26.80 5.48 9.44
N THR A 636 25.67 4.81 9.53
CA THR A 636 25.45 3.46 9.00
C THR A 636 24.50 3.52 7.81
N CYS A 637 24.90 2.89 6.69
CA CYS A 637 24.01 2.67 5.55
C CYS A 637 23.51 1.24 5.54
N VAL A 638 22.20 1.07 5.44
CA VAL A 638 21.57 -0.24 5.20
C VAL A 638 21.30 -0.33 3.70
N THR A 639 21.96 -1.29 3.06
CA THR A 639 21.97 -1.45 1.61
C THR A 639 21.41 -2.80 1.20
N GLY A 640 21.17 -3.00 -0.07
CA GLY A 640 20.69 -4.26 -0.63
C GLY A 640 19.80 -4.02 -1.84
N VAL A 641 19.52 -5.08 -2.59
CA VAL A 641 18.65 -5.03 -3.75
C VAL A 641 17.20 -4.69 -3.34
N SER A 642 16.40 -4.23 -4.30
CA SER A 642 15.00 -3.89 -4.06
C SER A 642 14.22 -5.07 -3.47
N GLY A 643 13.44 -4.81 -2.42
CA GLY A 643 12.65 -5.84 -1.75
C GLY A 643 13.43 -6.80 -0.85
N SER A 644 14.70 -6.51 -0.54
CA SER A 644 15.55 -7.40 0.27
C SER A 644 15.21 -7.44 1.76
N GLY A 645 14.43 -6.50 2.27
CA GLY A 645 14.01 -6.44 3.67
C GLY A 645 14.59 -5.28 4.48
N LYS A 646 15.21 -4.30 3.82
CA LYS A 646 15.81 -3.12 4.46
C LYS A 646 14.81 -2.33 5.29
N SER A 647 13.66 -1.98 4.70
CA SER A 647 12.61 -1.22 5.38
C SER A 647 11.96 -2.02 6.51
N SER A 648 11.82 -3.33 6.36
CA SER A 648 11.31 -4.20 7.42
C SER A 648 12.22 -4.20 8.64
N LEU A 649 13.53 -4.26 8.43
CA LEU A 649 14.50 -4.23 9.52
C LEU A 649 14.55 -2.85 10.20
N VAL A 650 14.65 -1.79 9.42
CA VAL A 650 14.89 -0.44 9.95
C VAL A 650 13.59 0.22 10.39
N ASN A 651 12.60 0.31 9.52
CA ASN A 651 11.38 1.06 9.82
C ASN A 651 10.38 0.28 10.68
N GLU A 652 10.15 -1.01 10.38
CA GLU A 652 9.15 -1.82 11.09
C GLU A 652 9.63 -2.36 12.43
N ILE A 653 10.90 -2.66 12.57
CA ILE A 653 11.46 -3.25 13.79
C ILE A 653 12.26 -2.22 14.59
N LEU A 654 13.37 -1.73 14.05
CA LEU A 654 14.29 -0.83 14.78
C LEU A 654 13.59 0.46 15.21
N TYR A 655 13.02 1.20 14.26
CA TYR A 655 12.37 2.48 14.54
C TYR A 655 11.18 2.32 15.49
N LYS A 656 10.28 1.39 15.20
CA LYS A 656 9.06 1.20 16.01
C LYS A 656 9.37 0.74 17.42
N HIS A 657 10.31 -0.18 17.59
CA HIS A 657 10.72 -0.62 18.93
C HIS A 657 11.37 0.52 19.73
N LEU A 658 12.28 1.27 19.12
CA LEU A 658 12.95 2.39 19.78
C LEU A 658 11.97 3.54 20.06
N ALA A 659 11.05 3.82 19.15
CA ALA A 659 10.01 4.83 19.36
C ALA A 659 9.10 4.46 20.55
N ARG A 660 8.72 3.20 20.64
CA ARG A 660 7.91 2.68 21.76
C ARG A 660 8.66 2.79 23.10
N THR A 661 9.93 2.41 23.11
CA THR A 661 10.74 2.35 24.34
C THR A 661 11.25 3.72 24.76
N LEU A 662 11.82 4.50 23.84
CA LEU A 662 12.49 5.79 24.13
C LEU A 662 11.53 6.99 24.07
N ASN A 663 10.67 7.04 23.07
CA ASN A 663 9.74 8.14 22.84
C ASN A 663 8.33 7.88 23.42
N ARG A 664 8.09 6.71 24.00
CA ARG A 664 6.80 6.27 24.53
C ARG A 664 5.68 6.31 23.49
N ALA A 665 6.02 6.11 22.22
CA ALA A 665 5.05 6.08 21.12
C ALA A 665 4.17 4.83 21.20
N LYS A 666 2.91 4.99 20.78
CA LYS A 666 1.92 3.89 20.74
C LYS A 666 2.00 3.15 19.40
N VAL A 667 3.09 2.47 19.16
CA VAL A 667 3.31 1.70 17.92
C VAL A 667 3.72 0.26 18.25
N LYS A 668 3.31 -0.68 17.41
CA LYS A 668 3.67 -2.08 17.55
C LYS A 668 4.84 -2.39 16.62
N PRO A 669 6.02 -2.79 17.15
CA PRO A 669 7.13 -3.18 16.30
C PRO A 669 6.83 -4.48 15.53
N GLY A 670 7.53 -4.68 14.43
CA GLY A 670 7.47 -5.93 13.68
C GLY A 670 8.00 -7.11 14.49
N LYS A 671 7.84 -8.31 13.98
CA LYS A 671 8.22 -9.56 14.66
C LYS A 671 9.73 -9.63 14.88
N HIS A 672 10.15 -9.69 16.12
CA HIS A 672 11.54 -9.86 16.56
C HIS A 672 11.55 -10.32 18.01
N ASP A 673 12.71 -10.78 18.51
CA ASP A 673 12.82 -11.20 19.90
C ASP A 673 13.00 -10.00 20.84
N ASP A 674 14.07 -9.20 20.65
CA ASP A 674 14.34 -8.02 21.46
C ASP A 674 15.39 -7.13 20.80
N ILE A 675 15.56 -5.92 21.34
CA ILE A 675 16.65 -5.01 20.97
C ILE A 675 17.40 -4.64 22.26
N THR A 676 18.70 -4.88 22.30
CA THR A 676 19.56 -4.62 23.46
C THR A 676 20.40 -3.35 23.29
N GLY A 677 20.86 -2.78 24.40
CA GLY A 677 21.76 -1.61 24.40
C GLY A 677 21.06 -0.25 24.33
N LEU A 678 19.75 -0.19 24.59
CA LEU A 678 18.92 1.01 24.48
C LEU A 678 19.24 2.10 25.52
N ASP A 679 19.90 1.76 26.61
CA ASP A 679 20.35 2.69 27.66
C ASP A 679 21.38 3.72 27.17
N GLN A 680 22.00 3.47 26.03
CA GLN A 680 22.96 4.36 25.38
C GLN A 680 22.30 5.50 24.58
N LEU A 681 20.98 5.46 24.38
CA LEU A 681 20.22 6.40 23.56
C LEU A 681 19.15 7.13 24.38
N ASP A 682 18.90 8.40 24.04
CA ASP A 682 17.84 9.22 24.65
C ASP A 682 16.54 9.20 23.85
N LYS A 683 16.63 9.28 22.53
CA LYS A 683 15.47 9.34 21.64
C LYS A 683 15.80 8.87 20.22
N ILE A 684 14.76 8.53 19.46
CA ILE A 684 14.86 8.24 18.05
C ILE A 684 14.01 9.23 17.25
N ILE A 685 14.53 9.68 16.11
CA ILE A 685 13.85 10.59 15.20
C ILE A 685 13.87 9.98 13.83
N ASN A 686 12.67 9.80 13.25
CA ASN A 686 12.51 9.34 11.89
C ASN A 686 12.33 10.54 10.97
N ILE A 687 13.19 10.65 9.97
CA ILE A 687 13.11 11.68 8.94
C ILE A 687 12.73 11.00 7.64
N ASP A 688 11.44 10.94 7.40
CA ASP A 688 10.83 10.28 6.22
C ASP A 688 10.33 11.31 5.20
N GLN A 689 9.79 10.82 4.10
CA GLN A 689 9.24 11.64 3.03
C GLN A 689 7.74 11.91 3.18
N SER A 690 7.15 11.61 4.33
CA SER A 690 5.75 11.93 4.60
C SER A 690 5.55 13.45 4.68
N PRO A 691 4.35 13.97 4.37
CA PRO A 691 4.07 15.39 4.47
C PRO A 691 4.32 15.95 5.88
N ILE A 692 4.75 17.22 5.96
CA ILE A 692 4.95 17.90 7.24
C ILE A 692 3.65 18.21 7.97
N GLY A 693 2.51 18.04 7.31
CA GLY A 693 1.17 18.17 7.88
C GLY A 693 0.12 17.82 6.86
N ARG A 694 -1.09 17.56 7.32
CA ARG A 694 -2.20 17.07 6.49
C ARG A 694 -3.09 18.16 5.92
N SER A 695 -2.99 19.39 6.41
CA SER A 695 -3.84 20.48 5.99
C SER A 695 -3.06 21.57 5.24
N PRO A 696 -3.74 22.42 4.45
CA PRO A 696 -3.10 23.57 3.83
C PRO A 696 -2.53 24.60 4.82
N ARG A 697 -2.88 24.51 6.10
CA ARG A 697 -2.34 25.32 7.17
C ARG A 697 -0.93 24.95 7.58
N SER A 698 -0.53 23.71 7.31
CA SER A 698 0.83 23.24 7.57
C SER A 698 1.76 23.79 6.49
N ASN A 699 2.85 24.42 6.92
CA ASN A 699 3.84 25.03 6.04
C ASN A 699 5.22 24.99 6.71
N PRO A 700 6.32 25.34 6.00
CA PRO A 700 7.66 25.35 6.56
C PRO A 700 7.80 26.26 7.79
N ALA A 701 7.15 27.43 7.79
CA ALA A 701 7.22 28.36 8.90
C ALA A 701 6.62 27.80 10.19
N THR A 702 5.45 27.14 10.11
CA THR A 702 4.80 26.53 11.28
C THR A 702 5.55 25.28 11.75
N TYR A 703 6.01 24.46 10.85
CA TYR A 703 6.70 23.21 11.19
C TYR A 703 8.04 23.47 11.91
N THR A 704 8.82 24.43 11.44
CA THR A 704 10.11 24.79 12.06
C THR A 704 9.97 25.57 13.35
N GLY A 705 8.77 26.06 13.67
CA GLY A 705 8.50 26.91 14.83
C GLY A 705 8.90 28.38 14.65
N VAL A 706 9.41 28.76 13.48
CA VAL A 706 9.82 30.15 13.22
C VAL A 706 8.63 31.09 13.15
N PHE A 707 7.46 30.58 12.80
CA PHE A 707 6.25 31.38 12.69
C PHE A 707 5.82 32.01 14.01
N ASP A 708 6.00 31.30 15.12
CA ASP A 708 5.73 31.85 16.46
C ASP A 708 6.60 33.08 16.76
N LEU A 709 7.86 33.03 16.38
CA LEU A 709 8.81 34.14 16.54
C LEU A 709 8.42 35.33 15.64
N ILE A 710 7.97 35.05 14.43
CA ILE A 710 7.50 36.04 13.46
C ILE A 710 6.24 36.74 14.02
N ARG A 711 5.28 35.97 14.55
CA ARG A 711 4.06 36.52 15.16
C ARG A 711 4.39 37.44 16.33
N ASP A 712 5.35 37.11 17.17
CA ASP A 712 5.83 37.96 18.26
C ASP A 712 6.41 39.30 17.75
N LEU A 713 7.18 39.27 16.66
CA LEU A 713 7.69 40.48 16.02
C LEU A 713 6.58 41.41 15.55
N PHE A 714 5.54 40.84 14.93
CA PHE A 714 4.37 41.62 14.46
C PHE A 714 3.55 42.17 15.63
N ALA A 715 3.36 41.41 16.70
CA ALA A 715 2.64 41.84 17.88
C ALA A 715 3.34 42.99 18.63
N ASN A 716 4.66 43.11 18.52
CA ASN A 716 5.48 44.12 19.13
C ASN A 716 5.67 45.39 18.26
N THR A 717 5.06 45.44 17.07
CA THR A 717 5.08 46.65 16.22
C THR A 717 4.23 47.75 16.85
N LYS A 718 4.53 49.01 16.50
CA LYS A 718 3.73 50.16 16.94
C LYS A 718 2.29 50.09 16.49
N ASP A 719 2.04 49.62 15.24
CA ASP A 719 0.71 49.49 14.68
C ASP A 719 -0.12 48.46 15.45
N ALA A 720 0.46 47.29 15.76
CA ALA A 720 -0.21 46.24 16.51
C ALA A 720 -0.56 46.69 17.93
N LYS A 721 0.35 47.36 18.59
CA LYS A 721 0.14 47.88 19.96
C LYS A 721 -0.93 48.99 19.98
N ALA A 722 -0.95 49.89 18.98
CA ALA A 722 -1.96 50.93 18.84
C ALA A 722 -3.37 50.34 18.61
N MET A 723 -3.49 49.22 17.93
CA MET A 723 -4.76 48.54 17.68
C MET A 723 -5.13 47.52 18.75
N GLY A 724 -4.29 47.30 19.76
CA GLY A 724 -4.50 46.31 20.80
C GLY A 724 -4.35 44.85 20.34
N TYR A 725 -3.64 44.61 19.25
CA TYR A 725 -3.44 43.28 18.71
C TYR A 725 -2.36 42.53 19.49
N THR A 726 -2.68 41.27 19.81
CA THR A 726 -1.76 40.36 20.48
C THR A 726 -1.24 39.33 19.47
N LYS A 727 -0.35 38.44 19.91
CA LYS A 727 0.22 37.36 19.11
C LYS A 727 -0.85 36.49 18.39
N GLY A 728 -2.00 36.25 19.05
CA GLY A 728 -3.10 35.44 18.47
C GLY A 728 -3.75 36.06 17.25
N ARG A 729 -3.67 37.40 17.08
CA ARG A 729 -4.20 38.09 15.90
C ARG A 729 -3.53 37.65 14.60
N PHE A 730 -2.28 37.31 14.67
CA PHE A 730 -1.44 36.94 13.52
C PHE A 730 -1.42 35.44 13.25
N SER A 731 -2.23 34.64 13.97
CA SER A 731 -2.40 33.21 13.74
C SER A 731 -3.53 32.97 12.74
N PHE A 732 -3.29 32.15 11.73
CA PHE A 732 -4.34 31.69 10.83
C PHE A 732 -5.05 30.43 11.36
N ASN A 733 -4.61 29.86 12.47
CA ASN A 733 -5.24 28.69 13.10
C ASN A 733 -6.35 29.07 14.10
N VAL A 734 -6.43 30.32 14.50
CA VAL A 734 -7.35 30.81 15.51
C VAL A 734 -8.18 31.97 14.94
N ALA A 735 -9.45 32.03 15.32
CA ALA A 735 -10.33 33.15 14.91
C ALA A 735 -9.83 34.49 15.46
N GLY A 736 -10.07 35.56 14.74
CA GLY A 736 -9.72 36.94 15.11
C GLY A 736 -9.07 37.72 13.98
N GLY A 737 -7.89 37.30 13.54
CA GLY A 737 -7.14 37.96 12.47
C GLY A 737 -7.21 37.25 11.11
N ARG A 738 -7.62 36.00 11.07
CA ARG A 738 -7.67 35.20 9.86
C ARG A 738 -8.89 35.54 8.99
N CYS A 739 -8.80 35.23 7.70
CA CYS A 739 -9.97 35.25 6.81
C CYS A 739 -10.94 34.13 7.21
N GLU A 740 -12.15 34.47 7.61
CA GLU A 740 -13.16 33.50 8.04
C GLU A 740 -13.82 32.74 6.87
N ALA A 741 -13.76 33.25 5.65
CA ALA A 741 -14.29 32.56 4.46
C ALA A 741 -13.52 31.25 4.18
N CYS A 742 -12.20 31.27 4.29
CA CYS A 742 -11.33 30.09 4.12
C CYS A 742 -10.78 29.55 5.45
N ARG A 743 -11.09 30.18 6.57
CA ARG A 743 -10.62 29.85 7.92
C ARG A 743 -9.09 29.81 8.02
N GLY A 744 -8.42 30.72 7.32
CA GLY A 744 -6.98 30.84 7.31
C GLY A 744 -6.25 29.87 6.36
N ASP A 745 -6.95 29.04 5.62
CA ASP A 745 -6.35 28.08 4.68
C ASP A 745 -5.78 28.78 3.43
N GLY A 746 -6.32 29.94 3.05
CA GLY A 746 -5.95 30.65 1.83
C GLY A 746 -6.49 30.03 0.57
N ILE A 747 -6.94 28.79 0.64
CA ILE A 747 -7.50 28.00 -0.46
C ILE A 747 -8.80 27.32 -0.01
N ILE A 748 -9.68 27.06 -0.96
CA ILE A 748 -10.92 26.33 -0.73
C ILE A 748 -10.83 25.00 -1.44
N LYS A 749 -11.11 23.93 -0.71
CA LYS A 749 -11.14 22.56 -1.23
C LYS A 749 -12.48 22.30 -1.90
N ILE A 750 -12.48 21.98 -3.18
CA ILE A 750 -13.64 21.52 -3.91
C ILE A 750 -13.58 20.00 -4.00
N GLU A 751 -14.50 19.33 -3.30
CA GLU A 751 -14.60 17.87 -3.33
C GLU A 751 -15.18 17.38 -4.64
N MET A 752 -14.42 16.54 -5.33
CA MET A 752 -14.85 15.87 -6.56
C MET A 752 -14.99 14.38 -6.26
N HIS A 753 -16.23 13.86 -6.17
CA HIS A 753 -16.52 12.50 -5.70
C HIS A 753 -15.76 11.37 -6.42
N PHE A 754 -15.34 11.56 -7.68
CA PHE A 754 -14.65 10.54 -8.48
C PHE A 754 -13.27 10.96 -8.98
N LEU A 755 -12.86 12.21 -8.72
CA LEU A 755 -11.59 12.78 -9.15
C LEU A 755 -10.83 13.31 -7.94
N ALA A 756 -9.53 13.59 -8.11
CA ALA A 756 -8.74 14.24 -7.08
C ALA A 756 -9.36 15.59 -6.68
N ASP A 757 -9.34 15.92 -5.39
CA ASP A 757 -9.85 17.19 -4.88
C ASP A 757 -9.12 18.37 -5.52
N VAL A 758 -9.86 19.41 -5.88
CA VAL A 758 -9.29 20.63 -6.47
C VAL A 758 -9.22 21.72 -5.40
N TYR A 759 -8.06 22.37 -5.31
CA TYR A 759 -7.83 23.49 -4.41
C TYR A 759 -7.77 24.77 -5.23
N VAL A 760 -8.64 25.75 -4.89
CA VAL A 760 -8.68 27.07 -5.55
C VAL A 760 -8.39 28.16 -4.53
N PRO A 761 -7.76 29.29 -4.92
CA PRO A 761 -7.56 30.43 -4.02
C PRO A 761 -8.88 30.92 -3.46
N CYS A 762 -8.89 31.35 -2.18
CA CYS A 762 -10.07 31.94 -1.57
C CYS A 762 -10.40 33.26 -2.26
N GLU A 763 -11.65 33.45 -2.67
CA GLU A 763 -12.11 34.65 -3.39
C GLU A 763 -12.17 35.90 -2.49
N VAL A 764 -12.29 35.71 -1.17
CA VAL A 764 -12.38 36.82 -0.20
C VAL A 764 -11.03 37.39 0.14
N CYS A 765 -10.05 36.54 0.50
CA CYS A 765 -8.71 36.97 0.88
C CYS A 765 -7.69 36.87 -0.26
N HIS A 766 -8.07 36.31 -1.41
CA HIS A 766 -7.18 36.08 -2.56
C HIS A 766 -5.90 35.30 -2.22
N GLY A 767 -6.03 34.31 -1.33
CA GLY A 767 -4.92 33.47 -0.88
C GLY A 767 -4.09 34.06 0.25
N LYS A 768 -4.44 35.23 0.78
CA LYS A 768 -3.65 35.94 1.81
C LYS A 768 -3.85 35.44 3.23
N ARG A 769 -4.84 34.58 3.49
CA ARG A 769 -5.14 33.90 4.78
C ARG A 769 -5.67 34.79 5.90
N TYR A 770 -5.49 36.12 5.81
CA TYR A 770 -5.83 37.08 6.86
C TYR A 770 -6.87 38.09 6.40
N ASN A 771 -7.59 38.66 7.38
CA ASN A 771 -8.49 39.78 7.10
C ASN A 771 -7.71 41.07 6.79
N ARG A 772 -8.42 42.06 6.25
CA ARG A 772 -7.80 43.28 5.76
C ARG A 772 -7.12 44.08 6.88
N GLU A 773 -7.71 44.14 8.08
CA GLU A 773 -7.17 44.87 9.24
C GLU A 773 -5.84 44.27 9.73
N THR A 774 -5.73 42.96 9.77
CA THR A 774 -4.49 42.27 10.14
C THR A 774 -3.38 42.56 9.13
N LEU A 775 -3.72 42.61 7.83
CA LEU A 775 -2.76 42.86 6.76
C LEU A 775 -2.27 44.31 6.72
N GLU A 776 -2.95 45.23 7.39
CA GLU A 776 -2.52 46.63 7.53
C GLU A 776 -1.33 46.81 8.49
N VAL A 777 -1.10 45.87 9.41
CA VAL A 777 0.04 45.87 10.31
C VAL A 777 1.30 45.51 9.52
N LYS A 778 2.30 46.36 9.54
CA LYS A 778 3.54 46.18 8.77
C LYS A 778 4.75 46.10 9.71
N TYR A 779 5.66 45.19 9.39
CA TYR A 779 6.98 45.07 9.97
C TYR A 779 8.01 45.35 8.89
N LYS A 780 8.79 46.44 9.00
CA LYS A 780 9.74 46.88 7.95
C LYS A 780 9.07 46.96 6.55
N GLY A 781 7.83 47.44 6.52
CA GLY A 781 7.06 47.63 5.27
C GLY A 781 6.39 46.40 4.71
N LYS A 782 6.46 45.25 5.41
CA LYS A 782 5.85 43.99 4.96
C LYS A 782 4.75 43.50 5.90
N SER A 783 3.61 43.08 5.35
CA SER A 783 2.57 42.43 6.12
C SER A 783 2.95 40.99 6.49
N ILE A 784 2.21 40.36 7.39
CA ILE A 784 2.46 38.95 7.73
C ILE A 784 2.30 38.00 6.53
N TYR A 785 1.37 38.31 5.63
CA TYR A 785 1.26 37.56 4.38
C TYR A 785 2.49 37.73 3.50
N ASP A 786 3.00 38.96 3.37
CA ASP A 786 4.19 39.23 2.58
C ASP A 786 5.40 38.43 3.08
N VAL A 787 5.53 38.29 4.41
CA VAL A 787 6.57 37.45 5.02
C VAL A 787 6.37 35.97 4.70
N LEU A 788 5.13 35.47 4.77
CA LEU A 788 4.82 34.07 4.41
C LEU A 788 5.04 33.79 2.91
N ASP A 789 4.88 34.81 2.08
CA ASP A 789 5.10 34.69 0.64
C ASP A 789 6.57 34.86 0.22
N MET A 790 7.46 35.19 1.16
CA MET A 790 8.90 35.24 0.90
C MET A 790 9.47 33.84 0.68
N THR A 791 10.42 33.72 -0.24
CA THR A 791 11.29 32.54 -0.29
C THR A 791 12.20 32.53 0.92
N VAL A 792 12.75 31.38 1.26
CA VAL A 792 13.70 31.25 2.37
C VAL A 792 14.91 32.15 2.17
N ASP A 793 15.43 32.30 0.92
CA ASP A 793 16.53 33.20 0.61
C ASP A 793 16.20 34.67 0.90
N GLU A 794 15.01 35.12 0.45
CA GLU A 794 14.52 36.47 0.71
C GLU A 794 14.34 36.73 2.23
N ALA A 795 13.80 35.75 2.95
CA ALA A 795 13.58 35.83 4.38
C ALA A 795 14.89 35.89 5.18
N CYS A 796 15.95 35.22 4.74
CA CYS A 796 17.26 35.27 5.36
C CYS A 796 17.84 36.70 5.29
N GLU A 797 17.66 37.38 4.16
CA GLU A 797 18.05 38.79 4.02
C GLU A 797 17.18 39.72 4.85
N PHE A 798 15.87 39.50 4.84
CA PHE A 798 14.90 40.35 5.56
C PHE A 798 15.09 40.28 7.09
N PHE A 799 15.38 39.11 7.63
CA PHE A 799 15.60 38.90 9.08
C PHE A 799 17.08 38.82 9.46
N ALA A 800 17.97 39.36 8.65
CA ALA A 800 19.43 39.31 8.89
C ALA A 800 19.87 39.86 10.25
N HIS A 801 19.10 40.80 10.82
CA HIS A 801 19.39 41.42 12.13
C HIS A 801 18.51 40.86 13.26
N VAL A 802 17.77 39.78 13.03
CA VAL A 802 16.95 39.10 14.04
C VAL A 802 17.53 37.68 14.27
N PRO A 803 18.48 37.52 15.21
CA PRO A 803 19.21 36.25 15.34
C PRO A 803 18.35 35.03 15.63
N SER A 804 17.28 35.15 16.40
CA SER A 804 16.36 34.05 16.76
C SER A 804 15.60 33.50 15.57
N VAL A 805 15.17 34.38 14.66
CA VAL A 805 14.48 34.02 13.44
C VAL A 805 15.48 33.49 12.41
N LEU A 806 16.59 34.20 12.22
CA LEU A 806 17.61 33.84 11.23
C LEU A 806 18.20 32.44 11.48
N ARG A 807 18.42 32.08 12.74
CA ARG A 807 18.95 30.75 13.10
C ARG A 807 18.10 29.61 12.56
N LYS A 808 16.77 29.71 12.62
CA LYS A 808 15.84 28.69 12.15
C LYS A 808 15.70 28.70 10.63
N ILE A 809 15.67 29.87 10.01
CA ILE A 809 15.56 30.04 8.57
C ILE A 809 16.84 29.62 7.85
N SER A 810 18.01 29.97 8.42
CA SER A 810 19.29 29.61 7.79
C SER A 810 19.51 28.11 7.65
N THR A 811 18.98 27.29 8.55
CA THR A 811 19.04 25.82 8.40
C THR A 811 18.29 25.31 7.19
N LEU A 812 17.15 25.93 6.84
CA LEU A 812 16.42 25.61 5.60
C LEU A 812 17.26 25.97 4.36
N GLN A 813 17.98 27.09 4.40
CA GLN A 813 18.88 27.48 3.31
C GLN A 813 20.06 26.51 3.18
N GLU A 814 20.66 26.06 4.30
CA GLU A 814 21.76 25.09 4.32
C GLU A 814 21.40 23.74 3.69
N VAL A 815 20.16 23.28 3.86
CA VAL A 815 19.70 22.02 3.26
C VAL A 815 19.28 22.16 1.78
N GLY A 816 19.47 23.33 1.18
CA GLY A 816 19.18 23.57 -0.22
C GLY A 816 17.75 23.98 -0.52
N LEU A 817 16.97 24.41 0.47
CA LEU A 817 15.57 24.82 0.32
C LEU A 817 15.39 26.34 0.25
N GLY A 818 16.41 27.07 -0.19
CA GLY A 818 16.33 28.54 -0.31
C GLY A 818 15.24 29.02 -1.25
N TYR A 819 14.78 28.20 -2.16
CA TYR A 819 13.78 28.55 -3.17
C TYR A 819 12.33 28.37 -2.70
N ILE A 820 12.04 27.62 -1.63
CA ILE A 820 10.67 27.43 -1.13
C ILE A 820 10.18 28.67 -0.38
N LYS A 821 8.87 28.86 -0.36
CA LYS A 821 8.23 29.93 0.39
C LYS A 821 7.98 29.51 1.83
N LEU A 822 8.12 30.41 2.80
CA LEU A 822 7.87 30.13 4.22
C LEU A 822 6.45 29.64 4.47
N GLY A 823 5.47 30.20 3.77
CA GLY A 823 4.06 29.85 3.89
C GLY A 823 3.57 28.84 2.83
N GLN A 824 4.46 28.16 2.14
CA GLN A 824 4.07 27.19 1.11
C GLN A 824 3.28 26.04 1.74
N PRO A 825 2.05 25.75 1.27
CA PRO A 825 1.24 24.65 1.82
C PRO A 825 1.95 23.31 1.70
N SER A 826 1.83 22.46 2.72
CA SER A 826 2.44 21.13 2.76
C SER A 826 2.01 20.25 1.59
N THR A 827 0.81 20.47 1.05
CA THR A 827 0.27 19.73 -0.10
C THR A 827 1.02 20.01 -1.39
N THR A 828 1.75 21.12 -1.48
CA THR A 828 2.52 21.52 -2.67
C THR A 828 3.99 21.12 -2.60
N LEU A 829 4.43 20.57 -1.47
CA LEU A 829 5.80 20.13 -1.26
C LEU A 829 6.01 18.69 -1.76
N SER A 830 7.15 18.42 -2.39
CA SER A 830 7.56 17.08 -2.73
C SER A 830 7.97 16.29 -1.46
N GLY A 831 8.02 14.96 -1.55
CA GLY A 831 8.49 14.12 -0.44
C GLY A 831 9.91 14.47 -0.01
N GLY A 832 10.81 14.71 -0.96
CA GLY A 832 12.19 15.12 -0.68
C GLY A 832 12.28 16.48 0.01
N GLU A 833 11.46 17.44 -0.39
CA GLU A 833 11.38 18.76 0.25
C GLU A 833 10.87 18.66 1.69
N ALA A 834 9.81 17.88 1.91
CA ALA A 834 9.28 17.62 3.26
C ALA A 834 10.34 16.99 4.17
N GLN A 835 11.09 16.02 3.66
CA GLN A 835 12.17 15.35 4.40
C GLN A 835 13.28 16.34 4.79
N ARG A 836 13.70 17.21 3.87
CA ARG A 836 14.71 18.23 4.14
C ARG A 836 14.26 19.28 5.14
N ILE A 837 12.97 19.64 5.16
CA ILE A 837 12.40 20.54 6.17
C ILE A 837 12.52 19.89 7.56
N LYS A 838 12.20 18.62 7.67
CA LYS A 838 12.33 17.85 8.93
C LYS A 838 13.79 17.82 9.39
N LEU A 839 14.70 17.55 8.46
CA LEU A 839 16.14 17.54 8.74
C LEU A 839 16.65 18.91 9.21
N ALA A 840 16.26 19.99 8.55
CA ALA A 840 16.59 21.36 8.93
C ALA A 840 16.10 21.71 10.33
N THR A 841 14.89 21.28 10.68
CA THR A 841 14.29 21.47 12.00
C THR A 841 15.14 20.80 13.07
N GLU A 842 15.59 19.57 12.83
CA GLU A 842 16.44 18.82 13.76
C GLU A 842 17.84 19.46 13.91
N LEU A 843 18.40 19.98 12.82
CA LEU A 843 19.68 20.71 12.87
C LEU A 843 19.61 22.00 13.69
N SER A 844 18.45 22.66 13.72
CA SER A 844 18.24 23.92 14.48
C SER A 844 18.05 23.68 15.97
N ARG A 845 17.81 22.44 16.41
CA ARG A 845 17.62 22.08 17.82
C ARG A 845 18.95 21.73 18.49
N ARG A 846 19.01 21.91 19.81
CA ARG A 846 20.14 21.45 20.60
C ARG A 846 20.09 19.91 20.68
N SER A 847 21.19 19.27 20.33
CA SER A 847 21.36 17.83 20.42
C SER A 847 21.94 17.41 21.74
N THR A 848 21.44 16.30 22.31
CA THR A 848 22.04 15.68 23.51
C THR A 848 23.30 14.86 23.17
N GLY A 849 23.59 14.63 21.90
CA GLY A 849 24.65 13.75 21.43
C GLY A 849 24.30 12.25 21.56
N ARG A 850 23.07 11.90 21.95
CA ARG A 850 22.59 10.52 22.16
C ARG A 850 21.31 10.22 21.39
N THR A 851 21.06 10.94 20.29
CA THR A 851 19.91 10.75 19.43
C THR A 851 20.30 9.85 18.26
N ILE A 852 19.40 8.93 17.89
CA ILE A 852 19.51 8.14 16.65
C ILE A 852 18.54 8.71 15.62
N TYR A 853 19.06 9.05 14.44
CA TYR A 853 18.29 9.54 13.30
C TYR A 853 18.17 8.42 12.27
N VAL A 854 16.95 8.17 11.82
CA VAL A 854 16.65 7.16 10.78
C VAL A 854 16.13 7.90 9.55
N LEU A 855 16.78 7.68 8.41
CA LEU A 855 16.41 8.27 7.12
C LEU A 855 16.20 7.15 6.10
N ASP A 856 15.10 7.24 5.36
CA ASP A 856 14.76 6.27 4.31
C ASP A 856 14.92 6.95 2.95
N GLU A 857 15.92 6.54 2.18
CA GLU A 857 16.23 7.03 0.84
C GLU A 857 16.23 8.56 0.74
N PRO A 858 17.04 9.26 1.53
CA PRO A 858 17.01 10.74 1.59
C PRO A 858 17.47 11.43 0.30
N THR A 859 18.10 10.72 -0.63
CA THR A 859 18.55 11.26 -1.91
C THR A 859 17.49 11.25 -2.99
N THR A 860 16.28 10.77 -2.70
CA THR A 860 15.16 10.75 -3.64
C THR A 860 14.87 12.14 -4.17
N GLY A 861 14.91 12.31 -5.50
CA GLY A 861 14.65 13.59 -6.15
C GLY A 861 15.79 14.60 -6.09
N LEU A 862 16.97 14.21 -5.63
CA LEU A 862 18.12 15.10 -5.47
C LEU A 862 19.14 14.98 -6.61
N HIS A 863 19.57 16.14 -7.13
CA HIS A 863 20.72 16.28 -8.00
C HIS A 863 22.03 15.99 -7.23
N PHE A 864 23.12 15.70 -7.93
CA PHE A 864 24.44 15.44 -7.33
C PHE A 864 24.89 16.51 -6.34
N ALA A 865 24.66 17.79 -6.65
CA ALA A 865 25.01 18.90 -5.78
C ALA A 865 24.21 18.88 -4.48
N ASP A 866 22.94 18.56 -4.55
CA ASP A 866 22.05 18.43 -3.39
C ASP A 866 22.42 17.24 -2.51
N VAL A 867 22.81 16.12 -3.14
CA VAL A 867 23.34 14.93 -2.44
C VAL A 867 24.61 15.27 -1.69
N HIS A 868 25.51 16.05 -2.30
CA HIS A 868 26.74 16.49 -1.68
C HIS A 868 26.49 17.28 -0.39
N ARG A 869 25.54 18.22 -0.42
CA ARG A 869 25.11 18.98 0.75
C ARG A 869 24.52 18.10 1.83
N LEU A 870 23.66 17.14 1.42
CA LEU A 870 23.04 16.21 2.36
C LEU A 870 24.08 15.37 3.10
N VAL A 871 25.07 14.84 2.39
CA VAL A 871 26.16 14.05 2.98
C VAL A 871 26.92 14.89 4.04
N ASP A 872 27.25 16.13 3.73
CA ASP A 872 27.93 17.01 4.68
C ASP A 872 27.10 17.25 5.96
N ILE A 873 25.78 17.38 5.80
CA ILE A 873 24.85 17.55 6.92
C ILE A 873 24.78 16.31 7.80
N LEU A 874 24.64 15.13 7.18
CA LEU A 874 24.58 13.86 7.90
C LEU A 874 25.87 13.60 8.70
N ARG A 875 27.01 13.94 8.11
CA ARG A 875 28.29 13.81 8.78
C ARG A 875 28.42 14.77 9.96
N ARG A 876 27.86 15.97 9.84
CA ARG A 876 27.82 16.96 10.92
C ARG A 876 27.02 16.46 12.12
N LEU A 877 25.90 15.76 11.89
CA LEU A 877 25.11 15.12 12.94
C LEU A 877 25.93 14.07 13.70
N CYS A 878 26.73 13.28 12.99
CA CYS A 878 27.61 12.28 13.60
C CYS A 878 28.75 12.92 14.40
N GLU A 879 29.26 14.09 13.99
CA GLU A 879 30.29 14.84 14.73
C GLU A 879 29.79 15.31 16.10
N GLY A 880 28.49 15.58 16.22
CA GLY A 880 27.84 15.88 17.49
C GLY A 880 27.63 14.69 18.41
N GLY A 881 28.11 13.49 18.06
CA GLY A 881 27.94 12.25 18.82
C GLY A 881 26.67 11.45 18.53
N ASN A 882 25.81 11.95 17.65
CA ASN A 882 24.57 11.28 17.26
C ASN A 882 24.84 10.08 16.33
N THR A 883 23.88 9.18 16.28
CA THR A 883 23.88 8.04 15.36
C THR A 883 22.97 8.32 14.19
N VAL A 884 23.41 8.02 12.97
CA VAL A 884 22.62 8.15 11.75
C VAL A 884 22.52 6.79 11.08
N VAL A 885 21.30 6.32 10.83
CA VAL A 885 21.00 5.09 10.08
C VAL A 885 20.24 5.49 8.81
N VAL A 886 20.81 5.16 7.65
CA VAL A 886 20.27 5.55 6.35
C VAL A 886 20.02 4.32 5.51
N ILE A 887 18.79 4.16 4.99
CA ILE A 887 18.50 3.20 3.94
C ILE A 887 18.83 3.88 2.63
N GLU A 888 19.77 3.33 1.83
CA GLU A 888 20.22 4.03 0.63
C GLU A 888 20.67 3.07 -0.48
N HIS A 889 20.51 3.52 -1.71
CA HIS A 889 20.99 2.88 -2.92
C HIS A 889 22.04 3.75 -3.65
N ASN A 890 22.14 5.02 -3.30
CA ASN A 890 23.05 5.96 -3.92
C ASN A 890 24.49 5.68 -3.47
N LEU A 891 25.35 5.29 -4.40
CA LEU A 891 26.72 4.94 -4.10
C LEU A 891 27.55 6.11 -3.54
N ASP A 892 27.21 7.34 -3.91
CA ASP A 892 27.87 8.53 -3.38
C ASP A 892 27.64 8.72 -1.87
N VAL A 893 26.47 8.34 -1.39
CA VAL A 893 26.17 8.33 0.05
C VAL A 893 26.80 7.11 0.72
N ILE A 894 26.65 5.93 0.10
CA ILE A 894 27.16 4.67 0.65
C ILE A 894 28.67 4.73 0.89
N LYS A 895 29.45 5.26 -0.06
CA LYS A 895 30.91 5.38 0.06
C LYS A 895 31.37 6.29 1.19
N THR A 896 30.51 7.20 1.66
CA THR A 896 30.82 8.13 2.78
C THR A 896 30.43 7.57 4.14
N ALA A 897 29.70 6.46 4.20
CA ALA A 897 29.28 5.84 5.43
C ALA A 897 30.47 5.27 6.23
N ASP A 898 30.34 5.27 7.54
CA ASP A 898 31.34 4.66 8.44
C ASP A 898 31.15 3.15 8.55
N TYR A 899 29.94 2.67 8.33
CA TYR A 899 29.57 1.26 8.44
C TYR A 899 28.45 0.94 7.45
N ILE A 900 28.48 -0.27 6.89
CA ILE A 900 27.45 -0.74 5.96
C ILE A 900 26.89 -2.07 6.45
N ILE A 901 25.56 -2.20 6.37
CA ILE A 901 24.83 -3.46 6.59
C ILE A 901 24.14 -3.77 5.26
N ASP A 902 24.63 -4.80 4.58
CA ASP A 902 24.09 -5.22 3.29
C ASP A 902 23.10 -6.37 3.47
N ILE A 903 21.87 -6.16 3.06
CA ILE A 903 20.74 -7.11 3.21
C ILE A 903 20.45 -7.73 1.84
N GLY A 904 20.21 -9.00 1.82
CA GLY A 904 19.90 -9.69 0.57
C GLY A 904 19.94 -11.19 0.75
N PRO A 905 20.50 -11.94 -0.25
CA PRO A 905 21.14 -11.45 -1.50
C PRO A 905 20.14 -10.97 -2.57
N GLU A 906 18.90 -11.45 -2.54
CA GLU A 906 17.87 -11.12 -3.51
C GLU A 906 16.67 -10.43 -2.85
N GLY A 907 15.66 -10.04 -3.65
CA GLY A 907 14.39 -9.51 -3.14
C GLY A 907 13.40 -10.61 -2.74
N GLY A 908 12.38 -10.26 -1.97
CA GLY A 908 11.30 -11.16 -1.57
C GLY A 908 11.80 -12.36 -0.76
N GLU A 909 11.41 -13.56 -1.16
CA GLU A 909 11.80 -14.81 -0.48
C GLU A 909 13.30 -15.10 -0.55
N GLY A 910 13.96 -14.61 -1.58
CA GLY A 910 15.43 -14.72 -1.75
C GLY A 910 16.22 -13.73 -0.90
N GLY A 911 15.55 -12.83 -0.21
CA GLY A 911 16.17 -11.82 0.65
C GLY A 911 16.08 -12.14 2.13
N GLY A 912 16.19 -11.11 2.96
CA GLY A 912 15.96 -11.21 4.40
C GLY A 912 17.12 -11.73 5.23
N THR A 913 18.32 -11.82 4.65
CA THR A 913 19.54 -12.22 5.36
C THR A 913 20.59 -11.12 5.30
N VAL A 914 21.50 -11.08 6.27
CA VAL A 914 22.65 -10.18 6.25
C VAL A 914 23.73 -10.80 5.36
N VAL A 915 24.00 -10.18 4.21
CA VAL A 915 25.04 -10.64 3.26
C VAL A 915 26.43 -10.30 3.77
N ALA A 916 26.61 -9.07 4.22
CA ALA A 916 27.89 -8.57 4.71
C ALA A 916 27.71 -7.36 5.62
N THR A 917 28.66 -7.13 6.50
CA THR A 917 28.75 -5.95 7.36
C THR A 917 30.20 -5.48 7.42
N GLY A 918 30.39 -4.18 7.64
CA GLY A 918 31.71 -3.60 7.79
C GLY A 918 31.84 -2.22 7.18
N THR A 919 33.07 -1.74 7.04
CA THR A 919 33.33 -0.46 6.34
C THR A 919 33.06 -0.60 4.85
N PRO A 920 32.89 0.50 4.10
CA PRO A 920 32.73 0.41 2.65
C PRO A 920 33.88 -0.29 1.96
N GLU A 921 35.11 -0.16 2.45
CA GLU A 921 36.27 -0.85 1.90
C GLU A 921 36.17 -2.36 2.07
N GLU A 922 35.68 -2.83 3.24
CA GLU A 922 35.47 -4.27 3.51
C GLU A 922 34.34 -4.84 2.64
N ILE A 923 33.26 -4.09 2.44
CA ILE A 923 32.13 -4.49 1.59
C ILE A 923 32.55 -4.60 0.13
N ALA A 924 33.39 -3.69 -0.37
CA ALA A 924 33.91 -3.72 -1.73
C ALA A 924 34.72 -4.97 -2.04
N LYS A 925 35.30 -5.63 -1.03
CA LYS A 925 36.05 -6.88 -1.13
C LYS A 925 35.15 -8.12 -1.04
N CYS A 926 33.89 -7.99 -0.66
CA CYS A 926 32.97 -9.10 -0.51
C CYS A 926 32.34 -9.47 -1.86
N LYS A 927 32.63 -10.65 -2.36
CA LYS A 927 32.12 -11.14 -3.65
C LYS A 927 30.62 -11.46 -3.65
N LYS A 928 30.03 -11.70 -2.49
CA LYS A 928 28.60 -12.03 -2.32
C LYS A 928 27.71 -10.81 -2.31
N SER A 929 28.27 -9.63 -2.07
CA SER A 929 27.54 -8.38 -1.98
C SER A 929 27.39 -7.73 -3.35
N TYR A 930 26.18 -7.57 -3.83
CA TYR A 930 25.89 -6.79 -5.03
C TYR A 930 26.30 -5.33 -4.87
N THR A 931 26.08 -4.75 -3.69
CA THR A 931 26.54 -3.40 -3.36
C THR A 931 28.06 -3.27 -3.48
N GLY A 932 28.78 -4.27 -3.01
CA GLY A 932 30.22 -4.31 -3.09
C GLY A 932 30.78 -4.43 -4.50
N GLN A 933 30.01 -5.02 -5.44
CA GLN A 933 30.39 -5.16 -6.85
C GLN A 933 30.33 -3.83 -7.62
N TYR A 934 29.54 -2.88 -7.19
CA TYR A 934 29.36 -1.58 -7.80
C TYR A 934 30.12 -0.50 -6.99
#